data_58bd196c8e7d11b54787861ee73bcc37
#
_entry.id   58bd196c8e7d11b54787861ee73bcc37
#
_cell.length_a   1.000
_cell.length_b   1.000
_cell.length_c   1.000
_cell.angle_alpha   90.00
_cell.angle_beta   90.00
_cell.angle_gamma   90.00
#
_symmetry.space_group_name_H-M   'P 1'
#
loop_
_entity.id
_entity.type
_entity.pdbx_description
1 polymer ?
#
loop_
_entity_poly.entity_id
_entity_poly.type
_entity_poly.pdbx_seq_one_letter_code
_entity_poly.pdbx_strand_id
1 'polypeptide(L)'
;PSFTLLGSRVIRFPFILTSSYPHEILHNLWGNGVYVDYDSGNWAEGLTSYLADHLIKEQRGGGSEYRRNSLQKYTDHVSRQEDFPLTAFRSRHSARTEAVGYGKTLMLFHMLRRQLGDAAFRQGLQTFYQRNLFRVADFNAVQDSFATVADEPLDDFFQQWVQRTGAPQLSIREARTKSEDGGFRLAAVIEQTQPEAVYHLGLPVAVHMDGVDKAYQTVVSISNRQQTLSLTLPARPLQMDVDPEFDVFRRLHRNEIPPAVSQAMGAGQVLVVLAEQSPAELKQAYRTLAERWQEKKPGQVDIALDSELQALPDDRAVWLFGWHNRLRPQLNAALEAYDFTASGDRVRIAGTTLSAETHSLVILGRQPQAPDQALGWLAADTAAALPGLGRKLPHYGRYSYLGFSGTAPDNVLKGQWPVVDSPMSVRVLQSDDATVSFSLATLAPREALVPPAELFSIKRMQQDIAFLADASLAGRGLGTPQLARAADYIAQQFKAAGLQPGGDNGSYYQAWQQQVDTLDASVALKNVVAVLPGSDPRLAGQSLVIGAHYDHMGLGKVNGRHEDRGIIHPGADDNASGIAVMLELARSLKGTPLPRTLVFVAFTGEETGLLGSRHYVQQSAPYPADGIIAMLNLDTVGRLGERPLTLFGTGTADEWVHIFRGAGYVTGVPVTAVADDFGSGDQTAFIEAGIPAVQFFSGSHEDFHRPGDTPEKLDYDG
;
A
#
# COMPACT_ATOMS: atom_id res chain seq x y z
N PRO A 1 8.38 -4.35 30.69
CA PRO A 1 9.25 -3.25 30.28
C PRO A 1 8.51 -2.35 29.32
N SER A 2 8.67 -1.04 29.47
CA SER A 2 8.00 -0.02 28.64
C SER A 2 8.92 0.51 27.53
N PHE A 3 9.67 -0.37 26.87
CA PHE A 3 10.53 -0.01 25.75
C PHE A 3 10.54 -1.10 24.68
N THR A 4 10.76 -0.68 23.44
CA THR A 4 10.83 -1.54 22.28
C THR A 4 12.26 -1.59 21.77
N LEU A 5 12.79 -2.79 21.51
CA LEU A 5 14.12 -3.02 20.95
C LEU A 5 14.01 -3.22 19.44
N LEU A 6 14.67 -2.37 18.69
CA LEU A 6 14.79 -2.50 17.25
C LEU A 6 16.26 -2.52 16.82
N GLY A 7 16.57 -3.35 15.84
CA GLY A 7 17.93 -3.39 15.27
C GLY A 7 18.30 -2.05 14.60
N SER A 8 19.51 -1.55 14.86
CA SER A 8 20.01 -0.25 14.33
C SER A 8 19.97 -0.15 12.81
N ARG A 9 19.99 -1.28 12.09
CA ARG A 9 19.87 -1.31 10.63
C ARG A 9 18.41 -1.20 10.16
N VAL A 10 17.47 -1.72 10.94
CA VAL A 10 16.04 -1.79 10.59
C VAL A 10 15.36 -0.43 10.82
N ILE A 11 15.74 0.28 11.89
CA ILE A 11 15.14 1.58 12.26
C ILE A 11 15.32 2.68 11.19
N ARG A 12 16.19 2.47 10.21
CA ARG A 12 16.44 3.40 9.11
C ARG A 12 15.41 3.31 7.99
N PHE A 13 14.62 2.23 7.95
CA PHE A 13 13.68 2.00 6.86
C PHE A 13 12.31 2.62 7.17
N PRO A 14 11.77 3.48 6.29
CA PRO A 14 10.46 4.12 6.51
C PRO A 14 9.32 3.13 6.73
N PHE A 15 9.37 1.96 6.09
CA PHE A 15 8.32 0.94 6.21
C PHE A 15 8.12 0.44 7.64
N ILE A 16 9.10 0.59 8.52
CA ILE A 16 9.02 0.12 9.90
C ILE A 16 7.87 0.78 10.67
N LEU A 17 7.54 2.02 10.32
CA LEU A 17 6.46 2.78 10.96
C LEU A 17 5.07 2.17 10.71
N THR A 18 4.93 1.36 9.67
CA THR A 18 3.67 0.73 9.28
C THR A 18 3.74 -0.80 9.25
N SER A 19 4.79 -1.37 9.86
CA SER A 19 5.02 -2.81 9.96
C SER A 19 5.59 -3.17 11.34
N SER A 20 6.88 -3.46 11.43
CA SER A 20 7.50 -3.99 12.66
C SER A 20 7.35 -3.07 13.89
N TYR A 21 7.37 -1.75 13.74
CA TYR A 21 7.32 -0.86 14.90
C TYR A 21 5.95 -0.89 15.63
N PRO A 22 4.79 -0.77 14.96
CA PRO A 22 3.50 -0.98 15.60
C PRO A 22 3.34 -2.37 16.20
N HIS A 23 3.87 -3.41 15.54
CA HIS A 23 3.89 -4.79 16.05
C HIS A 23 4.61 -4.87 17.40
N GLU A 24 5.84 -4.36 17.47
CA GLU A 24 6.62 -4.36 18.71
C GLU A 24 6.00 -3.47 19.82
N ILE A 25 5.34 -2.36 19.44
CA ILE A 25 4.60 -1.54 20.42
C ILE A 25 3.45 -2.34 21.03
N LEU A 26 2.68 -3.08 20.23
CA LEU A 26 1.56 -3.87 20.71
C LEU A 26 1.98 -5.02 21.62
N HIS A 27 3.22 -5.51 21.51
CA HIS A 27 3.76 -6.45 22.49
C HIS A 27 3.84 -5.90 23.93
N ASN A 28 3.77 -4.58 24.13
CA ASN A 28 3.60 -4.03 25.48
C ASN A 28 2.24 -4.39 26.11
N LEU A 29 1.21 -4.67 25.29
CA LEU A 29 -0.09 -5.18 25.74
C LEU A 29 -0.10 -6.72 25.70
N TRP A 30 0.22 -7.31 24.55
CA TRP A 30 0.14 -8.74 24.25
C TRP A 30 1.53 -9.39 24.36
N GLY A 31 1.82 -10.01 25.48
CA GLY A 31 3.12 -10.59 25.84
C GLY A 31 3.77 -9.94 27.05
N ASN A 32 3.66 -8.60 27.23
CA ASN A 32 4.23 -7.88 28.37
C ASN A 32 3.15 -7.34 29.33
N GLY A 33 1.97 -6.99 28.85
CA GLY A 33 0.81 -6.65 29.69
C GLY A 33 0.06 -7.91 30.15
N VAL A 34 -0.18 -8.83 29.22
CA VAL A 34 -0.65 -10.20 29.50
C VAL A 34 0.47 -11.15 29.10
N TYR A 35 0.99 -11.91 30.04
CA TYR A 35 2.11 -12.83 29.80
C TYR A 35 1.65 -14.10 29.11
N VAL A 36 2.49 -14.60 28.22
CA VAL A 36 2.20 -15.84 27.48
C VAL A 36 2.59 -17.07 28.30
N ASP A 37 1.68 -18.05 28.36
CA ASP A 37 2.03 -19.42 28.75
C ASP A 37 2.69 -20.14 27.55
N TYR A 38 3.99 -20.06 27.46
CA TYR A 38 4.73 -20.68 26.35
C TYR A 38 4.60 -22.22 26.32
N ASP A 39 4.24 -22.87 27.41
CA ASP A 39 4.07 -24.32 27.42
C ASP A 39 2.78 -24.77 26.73
N SER A 40 1.79 -23.89 26.66
CA SER A 40 0.51 -24.13 26.00
C SER A 40 0.35 -23.43 24.66
N GLY A 41 1.35 -22.68 24.18
CA GLY A 41 1.37 -22.03 22.88
C GLY A 41 1.43 -20.50 22.92
N ASN A 42 2.20 -19.92 21.99
CA ASN A 42 2.37 -18.46 21.88
C ASN A 42 1.26 -17.85 21.02
N TRP A 43 0.18 -17.41 21.64
CA TRP A 43 -0.94 -16.71 20.99
C TRP A 43 -0.60 -15.24 20.67
N ALA A 44 0.38 -14.65 21.38
CA ALA A 44 0.62 -13.21 21.32
C ALA A 44 1.14 -12.73 19.97
N GLU A 45 2.01 -13.52 19.32
CA GLU A 45 2.57 -13.16 18.00
C GLU A 45 1.50 -13.01 16.92
N GLY A 46 0.56 -13.97 16.85
CA GLY A 46 -0.51 -13.92 15.87
C GLY A 46 -1.57 -12.85 16.18
N LEU A 47 -1.88 -12.63 17.47
CA LEU A 47 -2.77 -11.55 17.88
C LEU A 47 -2.16 -10.17 17.58
N THR A 48 -0.88 -10.01 17.87
CA THR A 48 -0.16 -8.77 17.56
C THR A 48 -0.09 -8.54 16.05
N SER A 49 0.20 -9.58 15.25
CA SER A 49 0.16 -9.49 13.79
C SER A 49 -1.23 -9.09 13.26
N TYR A 50 -2.30 -9.57 13.90
CA TYR A 50 -3.66 -9.22 13.52
C TYR A 50 -3.99 -7.76 13.83
N LEU A 51 -3.64 -7.29 15.03
CA LEU A 51 -4.01 -5.96 15.53
C LEU A 51 -3.02 -4.85 15.15
N ALA A 52 -1.84 -5.19 14.57
CA ALA A 52 -0.89 -4.24 14.01
C ALA A 52 -0.77 -4.40 12.50
N ASP A 53 -0.05 -5.46 12.05
CA ASP A 53 0.34 -5.62 10.65
C ASP A 53 -0.88 -5.71 9.71
N HIS A 54 -1.85 -6.57 10.06
CA HIS A 54 -3.08 -6.73 9.29
C HIS A 54 -3.99 -5.49 9.41
N LEU A 55 -4.19 -4.94 10.63
CA LEU A 55 -5.08 -3.79 10.83
C LEU A 55 -4.65 -2.57 10.02
N ILE A 56 -3.34 -2.27 9.99
CA ILE A 56 -2.81 -1.17 9.17
C ILE A 56 -3.07 -1.41 7.67
N LYS A 57 -2.98 -2.67 7.21
CA LYS A 57 -3.34 -3.00 5.84
C LYS A 57 -4.84 -2.90 5.58
N GLU A 58 -5.66 -3.34 6.53
CA GLU A 58 -7.12 -3.22 6.47
C GLU A 58 -7.57 -1.76 6.38
N GLN A 59 -6.99 -0.87 7.20
CA GLN A 59 -7.21 0.58 7.15
C GLN A 59 -6.87 1.22 5.79
N ARG A 60 -6.03 0.56 4.98
CA ARG A 60 -5.59 1.00 3.65
C ARG A 60 -6.22 0.19 2.51
N GLY A 61 -7.30 -0.55 2.78
CA GLY A 61 -7.97 -1.39 1.78
C GLY A 61 -7.24 -2.67 1.39
N GLY A 62 -6.05 -2.96 1.98
CA GLY A 62 -5.23 -4.13 1.65
C GLY A 62 -5.39 -5.33 2.59
N GLY A 63 -6.45 -5.39 3.41
CA GLY A 63 -6.66 -6.46 4.39
C GLY A 63 -6.82 -7.84 3.77
N SER A 64 -7.60 -7.97 2.70
CA SER A 64 -7.81 -9.23 1.97
C SER A 64 -6.51 -9.75 1.33
N GLU A 65 -5.71 -8.86 0.73
CA GLU A 65 -4.40 -9.22 0.18
C GLU A 65 -3.44 -9.72 1.28
N TYR A 66 -3.46 -9.09 2.46
CA TYR A 66 -2.63 -9.51 3.58
C TYR A 66 -3.00 -10.93 4.05
N ARG A 67 -4.32 -11.23 4.17
CA ARG A 67 -4.81 -12.57 4.52
C ARG A 67 -4.44 -13.60 3.44
N ARG A 68 -4.67 -13.29 2.16
CA ARG A 68 -4.24 -14.14 1.06
C ARG A 68 -2.76 -14.49 1.13
N ASN A 69 -1.90 -13.50 1.36
CA ASN A 69 -0.46 -13.71 1.48
C ASN A 69 -0.10 -14.60 2.69
N SER A 70 -0.84 -14.49 3.80
CA SER A 70 -0.66 -15.37 4.98
C SER A 70 -1.07 -16.81 4.67
N LEU A 71 -2.19 -17.02 4.00
CA LEU A 71 -2.65 -18.34 3.55
C LEU A 71 -1.72 -18.94 2.50
N GLN A 72 -1.16 -18.13 1.60
CA GLN A 72 -0.18 -18.55 0.62
C GLN A 72 1.10 -19.05 1.29
N LYS A 73 1.62 -18.31 2.31
CA LYS A 73 2.78 -18.79 3.10
C LYS A 73 2.51 -20.15 3.73
N TYR A 74 1.34 -20.36 4.32
CA TYR A 74 0.97 -21.64 4.88
C TYR A 74 0.94 -22.73 3.79
N THR A 75 0.33 -22.46 2.65
CA THR A 75 0.25 -23.38 1.51
C THR A 75 1.62 -23.77 0.98
N ASP A 76 2.56 -22.79 0.90
CA ASP A 76 3.88 -22.98 0.29
C ASP A 76 4.92 -23.61 1.24
N HIS A 77 4.82 -23.38 2.56
CA HIS A 77 5.86 -23.75 3.50
C HIS A 77 5.46 -24.80 4.55
N VAL A 78 4.18 -25.18 4.61
CA VAL A 78 3.70 -26.16 5.61
C VAL A 78 3.22 -27.41 4.89
N SER A 79 4.02 -28.47 4.90
CA SER A 79 3.58 -29.79 4.45
C SER A 79 2.65 -30.44 5.50
N ARG A 80 1.87 -31.44 5.09
CA ARG A 80 0.97 -32.15 6.01
C ARG A 80 1.71 -32.88 7.14
N GLN A 81 2.90 -33.40 6.84
CA GLN A 81 3.72 -34.13 7.79
C GLN A 81 4.43 -33.23 8.79
N GLU A 82 4.59 -31.95 8.45
CA GLU A 82 5.37 -31.01 9.26
C GLU A 82 4.50 -29.96 9.96
N ASP A 83 3.17 -30.06 9.79
CA ASP A 83 2.24 -29.15 10.47
C ASP A 83 2.15 -29.51 11.97
N PHE A 84 1.83 -28.51 12.77
CA PHE A 84 1.73 -28.63 14.22
C PHE A 84 0.59 -27.77 14.77
N PRO A 85 -0.02 -28.14 15.92
CA PRO A 85 -1.09 -27.34 16.52
C PRO A 85 -0.56 -26.03 17.09
N LEU A 86 -1.42 -25.00 17.21
CA LEU A 86 -1.02 -23.71 17.78
C LEU A 86 -0.48 -23.84 19.21
N THR A 87 -0.95 -24.84 19.96
CA THR A 87 -0.43 -25.18 21.31
C THR A 87 1.04 -25.56 21.31
N ALA A 88 1.61 -26.00 20.20
CA ALA A 88 3.02 -26.35 20.08
C ALA A 88 3.91 -25.18 19.59
N PHE A 89 3.34 -24.04 19.20
CA PHE A 89 4.10 -22.90 18.76
C PHE A 89 4.76 -22.16 19.93
N ARG A 90 6.06 -21.89 19.83
CA ARG A 90 6.83 -21.13 20.84
C ARG A 90 7.40 -19.84 20.27
N SER A 91 8.13 -19.94 19.16
CA SER A 91 8.77 -18.81 18.50
C SER A 91 9.07 -19.11 17.02
N ARG A 92 9.40 -18.07 16.26
CA ARG A 92 9.72 -18.18 14.85
C ARG A 92 11.16 -18.63 14.63
N HIS A 93 11.34 -19.74 13.94
CA HIS A 93 12.65 -20.26 13.52
C HIS A 93 12.75 -20.50 12.01
N SER A 94 11.61 -20.54 11.31
CA SER A 94 11.53 -20.83 9.88
C SER A 94 10.27 -20.20 9.28
N ALA A 95 10.16 -20.20 7.94
CA ALA A 95 8.94 -19.80 7.25
C ALA A 95 7.73 -20.66 7.64
N ARG A 96 7.94 -21.94 7.91
CA ARG A 96 6.91 -22.87 8.43
C ARG A 96 6.39 -22.43 9.80
N THR A 97 7.27 -22.18 10.77
CA THR A 97 6.86 -21.76 12.11
C THR A 97 6.21 -20.38 12.10
N GLU A 98 6.62 -19.49 11.19
CA GLU A 98 5.95 -18.21 10.94
C GLU A 98 4.53 -18.42 10.38
N ALA A 99 4.38 -19.27 9.36
CA ALA A 99 3.08 -19.50 8.72
C ALA A 99 2.04 -20.10 9.68
N VAL A 100 2.45 -20.96 10.60
CA VAL A 100 1.55 -21.52 11.63
C VAL A 100 1.39 -20.54 12.79
N GLY A 101 2.49 -20.17 13.46
CA GLY A 101 2.43 -19.39 14.69
C GLY A 101 1.87 -17.98 14.51
N TYR A 102 2.26 -17.28 13.46
CA TYR A 102 1.76 -15.95 13.13
C TYR A 102 0.52 -16.03 12.22
N GLY A 103 0.63 -16.73 11.07
CA GLY A 103 -0.40 -16.72 10.05
C GLY A 103 -1.69 -17.43 10.48
N LYS A 104 -1.64 -18.68 10.97
CA LYS A 104 -2.84 -19.40 11.42
C LYS A 104 -3.46 -18.74 12.65
N THR A 105 -2.66 -18.23 13.59
CA THR A 105 -3.18 -17.51 14.78
C THR A 105 -3.82 -16.17 14.38
N LEU A 106 -3.23 -15.42 13.46
CA LEU A 106 -3.86 -14.21 12.88
C LEU A 106 -5.25 -14.56 12.31
N MET A 107 -5.32 -15.61 11.50
CA MET A 107 -6.58 -16.05 10.89
C MET A 107 -7.58 -16.59 11.92
N LEU A 108 -7.14 -17.20 13.02
CA LEU A 108 -7.99 -17.56 14.15
C LEU A 108 -8.73 -16.32 14.67
N PHE A 109 -8.01 -15.23 14.97
CA PHE A 109 -8.63 -13.99 15.46
C PHE A 109 -9.48 -13.30 14.39
N HIS A 110 -9.08 -13.37 13.13
CA HIS A 110 -9.91 -12.85 12.04
C HIS A 110 -11.24 -13.61 11.92
N MET A 111 -11.22 -14.92 11.89
CA MET A 111 -12.44 -15.75 11.84
C MET A 111 -13.32 -15.53 13.07
N LEU A 112 -12.72 -15.42 14.26
CA LEU A 112 -13.44 -15.13 15.49
C LEU A 112 -14.15 -13.75 15.41
N ARG A 113 -13.45 -12.74 14.91
CA ARG A 113 -14.06 -11.41 14.66
C ARG A 113 -15.21 -11.50 13.66
N ARG A 114 -15.05 -12.27 12.58
CA ARG A 114 -16.12 -12.44 11.57
C ARG A 114 -17.35 -13.16 12.14
N GLN A 115 -17.16 -14.08 13.05
CA GLN A 115 -18.23 -14.79 13.73
C GLN A 115 -18.97 -13.91 14.75
N LEU A 116 -18.23 -13.14 15.56
CA LEU A 116 -18.78 -12.34 16.67
C LEU A 116 -19.24 -10.94 16.24
N GLY A 117 -18.68 -10.41 15.16
CA GLY A 117 -18.79 -9.00 14.78
C GLY A 117 -17.81 -8.10 15.55
N ASP A 118 -17.60 -6.90 15.02
CA ASP A 118 -16.56 -5.97 15.50
C ASP A 118 -16.75 -5.51 16.94
N ALA A 119 -17.99 -5.25 17.35
CA ALA A 119 -18.28 -4.75 18.70
C ALA A 119 -17.99 -5.80 19.77
N ALA A 120 -18.49 -7.04 19.61
CA ALA A 120 -18.25 -8.15 20.52
C ALA A 120 -16.77 -8.56 20.51
N PHE A 121 -16.11 -8.54 19.35
CA PHE A 121 -14.69 -8.83 19.25
C PHE A 121 -13.84 -7.84 20.05
N ARG A 122 -14.09 -6.51 19.93
CA ARG A 122 -13.40 -5.49 20.75
C ARG A 122 -13.66 -5.69 22.24
N GLN A 123 -14.89 -5.99 22.62
CA GLN A 123 -15.24 -6.24 24.03
C GLN A 123 -14.53 -7.51 24.57
N GLY A 124 -14.44 -8.57 23.77
CA GLY A 124 -13.68 -9.79 24.11
C GLY A 124 -12.20 -9.52 24.35
N LEU A 125 -11.56 -8.70 23.50
CA LEU A 125 -10.17 -8.27 23.70
C LEU A 125 -10.00 -7.45 24.98
N GLN A 126 -10.90 -6.52 25.27
CA GLN A 126 -10.88 -5.74 26.51
C GLN A 126 -11.03 -6.63 27.74
N THR A 127 -11.97 -7.57 27.70
CA THR A 127 -12.18 -8.56 28.77
C THR A 127 -10.94 -9.43 28.98
N PHE A 128 -10.32 -9.91 27.90
CA PHE A 128 -9.10 -10.69 27.97
C PHE A 128 -7.96 -9.91 28.64
N TYR A 129 -7.73 -8.66 28.20
CA TYR A 129 -6.71 -7.81 28.78
C TYR A 129 -6.96 -7.52 30.28
N GLN A 130 -8.17 -7.10 30.64
CA GLN A 130 -8.53 -6.74 32.02
C GLN A 130 -8.42 -7.90 32.99
N ARG A 131 -8.86 -9.10 32.59
CA ARG A 131 -8.81 -10.28 33.46
C ARG A 131 -7.41 -10.83 33.68
N ASN A 132 -6.55 -10.64 32.66
CA ASN A 132 -5.23 -11.28 32.65
C ASN A 132 -4.07 -10.28 32.74
N LEU A 133 -4.34 -9.02 33.07
CA LEU A 133 -3.30 -7.98 33.21
C LEU A 133 -2.25 -8.43 34.24
N PHE A 134 -0.99 -8.50 33.79
CA PHE A 134 0.18 -9.00 34.53
C PHE A 134 0.05 -10.44 35.05
N ARG A 135 -0.74 -11.26 34.37
CA ARG A 135 -0.88 -12.70 34.62
C ARG A 135 -0.45 -13.48 33.40
N VAL A 136 -0.08 -14.76 33.61
CA VAL A 136 0.16 -15.71 32.54
C VAL A 136 -1.17 -16.22 32.01
N ALA A 137 -1.33 -16.22 30.68
CA ALA A 137 -2.54 -16.63 29.98
C ALA A 137 -2.21 -17.56 28.80
N ASP A 138 -3.09 -18.52 28.59
CA ASP A 138 -3.06 -19.49 27.50
C ASP A 138 -4.21 -19.25 26.49
N PHE A 139 -4.37 -20.15 25.51
CA PHE A 139 -5.50 -20.09 24.58
C PHE A 139 -6.86 -20.33 25.28
N ASN A 140 -6.92 -21.02 26.41
CA ASN A 140 -8.17 -21.21 27.16
C ASN A 140 -8.59 -19.88 27.79
N ALA A 141 -7.65 -19.11 28.34
CA ALA A 141 -7.93 -17.77 28.86
C ALA A 141 -8.44 -16.80 27.77
N VAL A 142 -7.95 -16.96 26.52
CA VAL A 142 -8.51 -16.26 25.36
C VAL A 142 -9.95 -16.70 25.12
N GLN A 143 -10.20 -18.01 25.00
CA GLN A 143 -11.53 -18.59 24.79
C GLN A 143 -12.53 -18.14 25.85
N ASP A 144 -12.18 -18.26 27.14
CA ASP A 144 -13.03 -17.89 28.28
C ASP A 144 -13.42 -16.40 28.24
N SER A 145 -12.50 -15.54 27.78
CA SER A 145 -12.75 -14.12 27.68
C SER A 145 -13.73 -13.79 26.54
N PHE A 146 -13.56 -14.44 25.39
CA PHE A 146 -14.46 -14.23 24.25
C PHE A 146 -15.81 -14.95 24.45
N ALA A 147 -15.87 -16.05 25.18
CA ALA A 147 -17.14 -16.73 25.53
C ALA A 147 -18.09 -15.82 26.33
N THR A 148 -17.59 -14.79 27.03
CA THR A 148 -18.46 -13.85 27.75
C THR A 148 -19.25 -12.89 26.85
N VAL A 149 -18.88 -12.81 25.58
CA VAL A 149 -19.48 -11.87 24.59
C VAL A 149 -20.03 -12.61 23.35
N ALA A 150 -19.88 -13.92 23.33
CA ALA A 150 -20.38 -14.78 22.25
C ALA A 150 -21.82 -15.22 22.54
N ASP A 151 -22.66 -15.26 21.51
CA ASP A 151 -24.03 -15.79 21.59
C ASP A 151 -24.07 -17.32 21.61
N GLU A 152 -23.01 -17.97 21.07
CA GLU A 152 -22.86 -19.43 20.98
C GLU A 152 -21.57 -19.90 21.64
N PRO A 153 -21.51 -21.16 22.12
CA PRO A 153 -20.28 -21.74 22.66
C PRO A 153 -19.11 -21.72 21.67
N LEU A 154 -17.91 -21.42 22.15
CA LEU A 154 -16.70 -21.34 21.32
C LEU A 154 -15.81 -22.59 21.41
N ASP A 155 -16.23 -23.63 22.15
CA ASP A 155 -15.42 -24.84 22.40
C ASP A 155 -14.98 -25.52 21.11
N ASP A 156 -15.93 -25.82 20.21
CA ASP A 156 -15.66 -26.47 18.93
C ASP A 156 -14.76 -25.60 18.03
N PHE A 157 -14.94 -24.28 18.07
CA PHE A 157 -14.12 -23.33 17.31
C PHE A 157 -12.65 -23.39 17.78
N PHE A 158 -12.40 -23.28 19.10
CA PHE A 158 -11.05 -23.30 19.63
C PHE A 158 -10.42 -24.71 19.51
N GLN A 159 -11.17 -25.77 19.73
CA GLN A 159 -10.69 -27.12 19.48
C GLN A 159 -10.25 -27.31 18.03
N GLN A 160 -11.06 -26.87 17.07
CA GLN A 160 -10.78 -27.00 15.65
C GLN A 160 -9.53 -26.20 15.22
N TRP A 161 -9.39 -24.99 15.68
CA TRP A 161 -8.37 -24.08 15.14
C TRP A 161 -7.08 -24.03 15.97
N VAL A 162 -7.15 -24.29 17.28
CA VAL A 162 -5.99 -24.25 18.18
C VAL A 162 -5.32 -25.62 18.32
N GLN A 163 -6.12 -26.67 18.49
CA GLN A 163 -5.57 -28.01 18.82
C GLN A 163 -5.35 -28.87 17.58
N ARG A 164 -6.10 -28.64 16.51
CA ARG A 164 -6.04 -29.48 15.33
C ARG A 164 -4.99 -28.96 14.34
N THR A 165 -4.23 -29.90 13.74
CA THR A 165 -3.34 -29.64 12.61
C THR A 165 -4.10 -29.68 11.28
N GLY A 166 -3.47 -29.22 10.19
CA GLY A 166 -4.08 -29.18 8.88
C GLY A 166 -4.96 -27.94 8.66
N ALA A 167 -5.54 -27.91 7.49
CA ALA A 167 -6.44 -26.84 7.05
C ALA A 167 -7.43 -27.41 6.03
N PRO A 168 -8.68 -26.89 5.94
CA PRO A 168 -9.61 -27.26 4.90
C PRO A 168 -9.06 -26.91 3.52
N GLN A 169 -9.41 -27.75 2.53
CA GLN A 169 -9.24 -27.47 1.11
C GLN A 169 -10.64 -27.47 0.49
N LEU A 170 -10.93 -26.44 -0.28
CA LEU A 170 -12.28 -26.20 -0.80
C LEU A 170 -12.29 -26.14 -2.31
N SER A 171 -13.41 -26.57 -2.91
CA SER A 171 -13.69 -26.35 -4.32
C SER A 171 -15.20 -26.28 -4.57
N ILE A 172 -15.59 -25.56 -5.62
CA ILE A 172 -16.95 -25.61 -6.16
C ILE A 172 -16.98 -26.76 -7.18
N ARG A 173 -17.76 -27.80 -6.91
CA ARG A 173 -17.87 -28.95 -7.83
C ARG A 173 -18.80 -28.65 -9.00
N GLU A 174 -19.94 -28.06 -8.72
CA GLU A 174 -20.92 -27.67 -9.72
C GLU A 174 -21.72 -26.47 -9.25
N ALA A 175 -22.18 -25.67 -10.21
CA ALA A 175 -23.14 -24.61 -9.98
C ALA A 175 -24.11 -24.57 -11.16
N ARG A 176 -25.39 -24.41 -10.87
CA ARG A 176 -26.46 -24.38 -11.87
C ARG A 176 -27.48 -23.30 -11.53
N THR A 177 -27.97 -22.63 -12.55
CA THR A 177 -29.05 -21.64 -12.40
C THR A 177 -30.32 -22.11 -13.06
N LYS A 178 -31.44 -21.73 -12.45
CA LYS A 178 -32.77 -21.94 -13.00
C LYS A 178 -33.58 -20.66 -12.84
N SER A 179 -34.25 -20.24 -13.91
CA SER A 179 -35.25 -19.16 -13.81
C SER A 179 -36.48 -19.66 -13.06
N GLU A 180 -37.00 -18.86 -12.14
CA GLU A 180 -38.19 -19.10 -11.35
C GLU A 180 -39.09 -17.86 -11.38
N ASP A 181 -40.37 -18.00 -11.00
CA ASP A 181 -41.28 -16.86 -10.96
C ASP A 181 -40.76 -15.80 -9.97
N GLY A 182 -40.39 -14.63 -10.52
CA GLY A 182 -39.88 -13.49 -9.75
C GLY A 182 -38.35 -13.46 -9.52
N GLY A 183 -37.58 -14.34 -10.20
CA GLY A 183 -36.11 -14.30 -10.05
C GLY A 183 -35.39 -15.54 -10.57
N PHE A 184 -34.29 -15.87 -9.92
CA PHE A 184 -33.41 -16.99 -10.27
C PHE A 184 -33.06 -17.80 -9.04
N ARG A 185 -32.99 -19.12 -9.19
CA ARG A 185 -32.41 -20.01 -8.20
C ARG A 185 -31.04 -20.44 -8.65
N LEU A 186 -30.01 -20.17 -7.81
CA LEU A 186 -28.65 -20.68 -7.95
C LEU A 186 -28.48 -21.86 -6.98
N ALA A 187 -28.18 -23.04 -7.52
CA ALA A 187 -27.80 -24.22 -6.74
C ALA A 187 -26.31 -24.53 -7.01
N ALA A 188 -25.54 -24.74 -5.94
CA ALA A 188 -24.12 -25.09 -6.05
C ALA A 188 -23.76 -26.16 -5.02
N VAL A 189 -22.73 -26.97 -5.33
CA VAL A 189 -22.13 -27.94 -4.41
C VAL A 189 -20.71 -27.50 -4.09
N ILE A 190 -20.46 -27.26 -2.80
CA ILE A 190 -19.12 -26.95 -2.28
C ILE A 190 -18.59 -28.22 -1.61
N GLU A 191 -17.35 -28.55 -1.89
CA GLU A 191 -16.68 -29.74 -1.37
C GLU A 191 -15.44 -29.36 -0.55
N GLN A 192 -15.26 -30.07 0.57
CA GLN A 192 -14.03 -30.12 1.33
C GLN A 192 -13.15 -31.28 0.82
N THR A 193 -12.09 -30.95 0.08
CA THR A 193 -11.28 -31.95 -0.66
C THR A 193 -10.12 -32.53 0.12
N GLN A 194 -9.78 -32.00 1.31
CA GLN A 194 -8.71 -32.56 2.15
C GLN A 194 -9.05 -33.98 2.59
N PRO A 195 -8.06 -34.88 2.76
CA PRO A 195 -8.29 -36.26 3.22
C PRO A 195 -8.66 -36.35 4.71
N GLU A 196 -8.26 -35.36 5.52
CA GLU A 196 -8.54 -35.31 6.95
C GLU A 196 -10.04 -35.12 7.23
N ALA A 197 -10.43 -35.15 8.50
CA ALA A 197 -11.79 -34.92 8.95
C ALA A 197 -12.29 -33.54 8.50
N VAL A 198 -13.57 -33.43 8.24
CA VAL A 198 -14.22 -32.17 7.81
C VAL A 198 -14.05 -31.06 8.85
N TYR A 199 -14.16 -29.83 8.41
CA TYR A 199 -14.18 -28.62 9.23
C TYR A 199 -15.59 -28.05 9.27
N HIS A 200 -15.93 -27.42 10.39
CA HIS A 200 -17.13 -26.58 10.50
C HIS A 200 -16.74 -25.15 10.09
N LEU A 201 -17.34 -24.62 9.03
CA LEU A 201 -16.96 -23.36 8.42
C LEU A 201 -18.16 -22.48 8.18
N GLY A 202 -18.05 -21.21 8.53
CA GLY A 202 -18.90 -20.15 7.97
C GLY A 202 -18.21 -19.60 6.71
N LEU A 203 -18.67 -19.99 5.53
CA LEU A 203 -18.07 -19.57 4.26
C LEU A 203 -18.75 -18.35 3.68
N PRO A 204 -18.04 -17.24 3.49
CA PRO A 204 -18.53 -16.12 2.70
C PRO A 204 -18.74 -16.54 1.24
N VAL A 205 -19.87 -16.17 0.67
CA VAL A 205 -20.23 -16.39 -0.73
C VAL A 205 -20.67 -15.07 -1.33
N ALA A 206 -20.14 -14.72 -2.50
CA ALA A 206 -20.57 -13.59 -3.31
C ALA A 206 -21.12 -14.09 -4.63
N VAL A 207 -22.24 -13.48 -5.09
CA VAL A 207 -22.83 -13.76 -6.40
C VAL A 207 -22.95 -12.47 -7.17
N HIS A 208 -22.28 -12.43 -8.32
CA HIS A 208 -22.38 -11.34 -9.28
C HIS A 208 -23.56 -11.58 -10.21
N MET A 209 -24.39 -10.57 -10.40
CA MET A 209 -25.64 -10.68 -11.14
C MET A 209 -25.69 -9.67 -12.29
N ASP A 210 -26.39 -10.00 -13.35
CA ASP A 210 -26.57 -9.17 -14.52
C ASP A 210 -27.32 -7.87 -14.19
N GLY A 211 -26.73 -6.73 -14.63
CA GLY A 211 -27.29 -5.39 -14.40
C GLY A 211 -27.30 -4.92 -12.94
N VAL A 212 -26.52 -5.55 -12.05
CA VAL A 212 -26.44 -5.19 -10.63
C VAL A 212 -25.00 -4.81 -10.26
N ASP A 213 -24.79 -3.58 -9.79
CA ASP A 213 -23.47 -3.04 -9.48
C ASP A 213 -22.83 -3.62 -8.22
N LYS A 214 -23.66 -4.12 -7.27
CA LYS A 214 -23.20 -4.71 -6.00
C LYS A 214 -23.48 -6.20 -5.96
N ALA A 215 -22.49 -7.01 -5.65
CA ALA A 215 -22.64 -8.45 -5.50
C ALA A 215 -23.58 -8.79 -4.33
N TYR A 216 -24.40 -9.82 -4.51
CA TYR A 216 -25.14 -10.44 -3.41
C TYR A 216 -24.13 -11.19 -2.52
N GLN A 217 -24.10 -10.90 -1.23
CA GLN A 217 -23.18 -11.52 -0.28
C GLN A 217 -23.94 -12.21 0.85
N THR A 218 -23.49 -13.41 1.22
CA THR A 218 -24.03 -14.20 2.32
C THR A 218 -22.95 -15.07 2.95
N VAL A 219 -23.21 -15.65 4.11
CA VAL A 219 -22.36 -16.66 4.76
C VAL A 219 -23.12 -17.98 4.80
N VAL A 220 -22.48 -19.04 4.35
CA VAL A 220 -23.05 -20.40 4.30
C VAL A 220 -22.32 -21.30 5.31
N SER A 221 -23.06 -21.96 6.18
CA SER A 221 -22.51 -22.93 7.11
C SER A 221 -22.21 -24.26 6.41
N ILE A 222 -20.99 -24.76 6.54
CA ILE A 222 -20.54 -26.04 5.97
C ILE A 222 -19.98 -26.93 7.07
N SER A 223 -20.55 -28.13 7.24
CA SER A 223 -20.15 -29.12 8.24
C SER A 223 -19.97 -30.53 7.65
N ASN A 224 -20.19 -30.68 6.34
CA ASN A 224 -20.10 -31.95 5.64
C ASN A 224 -19.00 -31.94 4.57
N ARG A 225 -18.63 -33.13 4.09
CA ARG A 225 -17.66 -33.29 2.99
C ARG A 225 -18.14 -32.58 1.73
N GLN A 226 -19.42 -32.70 1.44
CA GLN A 226 -20.10 -31.98 0.37
C GLN A 226 -21.33 -31.30 0.94
N GLN A 227 -21.51 -30.05 0.60
CA GLN A 227 -22.65 -29.23 1.01
C GLN A 227 -23.30 -28.59 -0.21
N THR A 228 -24.58 -28.87 -0.40
CA THR A 228 -25.37 -28.14 -1.40
C THR A 228 -25.89 -26.85 -0.80
N LEU A 229 -25.65 -25.75 -1.50
CA LEU A 229 -26.30 -24.47 -1.22
C LEU A 229 -27.34 -24.14 -2.26
N SER A 230 -28.39 -23.44 -1.86
CA SER A 230 -29.46 -22.96 -2.75
C SER A 230 -29.77 -21.51 -2.40
N LEU A 231 -29.61 -20.60 -3.36
CA LEU A 231 -29.83 -19.17 -3.18
C LEU A 231 -30.94 -18.71 -4.14
N THR A 232 -31.87 -17.92 -3.63
CA THR A 232 -32.87 -17.21 -4.45
C THR A 232 -32.37 -15.81 -4.71
N LEU A 233 -32.26 -15.42 -5.97
CA LEU A 233 -31.60 -14.19 -6.42
C LEU A 233 -32.59 -13.36 -7.26
N PRO A 234 -32.58 -12.02 -7.10
CA PRO A 234 -33.52 -11.14 -7.81
C PRO A 234 -33.17 -10.94 -9.29
N ALA A 235 -31.91 -11.18 -9.68
CA ALA A 235 -31.43 -11.03 -11.05
C ALA A 235 -30.61 -12.25 -11.47
N ARG A 236 -30.29 -12.36 -12.77
CA ARG A 236 -29.57 -13.50 -13.36
C ARG A 236 -28.16 -13.57 -12.78
N PRO A 237 -27.76 -14.68 -12.14
CA PRO A 237 -26.36 -14.83 -11.68
C PRO A 237 -25.43 -15.06 -12.86
N LEU A 238 -24.28 -14.39 -12.82
CA LEU A 238 -23.19 -14.46 -13.79
C LEU A 238 -22.03 -15.31 -13.28
N GLN A 239 -21.63 -15.07 -12.03
CA GLN A 239 -20.51 -15.73 -11.35
C GLN A 239 -20.82 -15.87 -9.87
N MET A 240 -20.37 -16.98 -9.28
CA MET A 240 -20.34 -17.20 -7.83
C MET A 240 -18.89 -17.37 -7.38
N ASP A 241 -18.53 -16.65 -6.34
CA ASP A 241 -17.23 -16.71 -5.66
C ASP A 241 -17.42 -17.17 -4.21
N VAL A 242 -16.57 -18.09 -3.76
CA VAL A 242 -16.53 -18.59 -2.39
C VAL A 242 -15.26 -18.05 -1.72
N ASP A 243 -15.41 -17.45 -0.55
CA ASP A 243 -14.36 -16.82 0.23
C ASP A 243 -13.50 -15.80 -0.58
N PRO A 244 -14.16 -14.84 -1.29
CA PRO A 244 -13.48 -13.93 -2.22
C PRO A 244 -12.49 -12.99 -1.54
N GLU A 245 -12.65 -12.76 -0.23
CA GLU A 245 -11.78 -11.89 0.56
C GLU A 245 -10.84 -12.63 1.51
N PHE A 246 -10.70 -13.95 1.35
CA PHE A 246 -9.80 -14.79 2.15
C PHE A 246 -10.04 -14.68 3.66
N ASP A 247 -11.30 -14.81 4.07
CA ASP A 247 -11.72 -14.70 5.47
C ASP A 247 -11.52 -16.00 6.26
N VAL A 248 -11.41 -17.14 5.57
CA VAL A 248 -11.32 -18.45 6.21
C VAL A 248 -9.90 -18.99 6.14
N PHE A 249 -9.37 -19.46 7.29
CA PHE A 249 -8.10 -20.17 7.30
C PHE A 249 -8.26 -21.49 6.54
N ARG A 250 -7.58 -21.63 5.42
CA ARG A 250 -7.61 -22.80 4.53
C ARG A 250 -6.32 -22.91 3.72
N ARG A 251 -6.06 -24.08 3.21
CA ARG A 251 -5.01 -24.29 2.23
C ARG A 251 -5.53 -23.87 0.87
N LEU A 252 -4.88 -22.90 0.26
CA LEU A 252 -5.26 -22.40 -1.06
C LEU A 252 -4.95 -23.44 -2.14
N HIS A 253 -5.83 -23.58 -3.12
CA HIS A 253 -5.52 -24.31 -4.34
C HIS A 253 -4.47 -23.53 -5.17
N ARG A 254 -3.64 -24.24 -5.90
CA ARG A 254 -2.58 -23.56 -6.70
C ARG A 254 -3.13 -22.56 -7.70
N ASN A 255 -4.31 -22.81 -8.25
CA ASN A 255 -4.97 -21.87 -9.17
C ASN A 255 -5.60 -20.64 -8.47
N GLU A 256 -5.63 -20.58 -7.15
CA GLU A 256 -6.07 -19.38 -6.41
C GLU A 256 -4.94 -18.39 -6.15
N ILE A 257 -3.71 -18.81 -6.32
CA ILE A 257 -2.51 -18.00 -6.07
C ILE A 257 -1.63 -18.00 -7.31
N PRO A 258 -1.03 -16.86 -7.67
CA PRO A 258 -0.05 -16.85 -8.76
C PRO A 258 1.19 -17.67 -8.39
N PRO A 259 1.89 -18.29 -9.37
CA PRO A 259 3.21 -18.86 -9.12
C PRO A 259 4.12 -17.78 -8.53
N ALA A 260 4.82 -18.09 -7.44
CA ALA A 260 5.59 -17.11 -6.68
C ALA A 260 6.93 -17.69 -6.18
N VAL A 261 7.84 -16.79 -5.82
CA VAL A 261 9.15 -17.16 -5.27
C VAL A 261 9.01 -18.07 -4.05
N SER A 262 8.00 -17.85 -3.18
CA SER A 262 7.73 -18.70 -2.01
C SER A 262 7.42 -20.15 -2.38
N GLN A 263 6.67 -20.38 -3.45
CA GLN A 263 6.37 -21.74 -3.92
C GLN A 263 7.65 -22.49 -4.30
N ALA A 264 8.52 -21.85 -5.06
CA ALA A 264 9.77 -22.48 -5.50
C ALA A 264 10.80 -22.64 -4.37
N MET A 265 10.88 -21.65 -3.46
CA MET A 265 11.77 -21.68 -2.29
C MET A 265 11.25 -22.61 -1.19
N GLY A 266 9.95 -22.82 -1.08
CA GLY A 266 9.28 -23.67 -0.10
C GLY A 266 9.19 -25.13 -0.50
N ALA A 267 9.53 -25.48 -1.76
CA ALA A 267 9.45 -26.85 -2.24
C ALA A 267 10.36 -27.80 -1.44
N GLY A 268 9.84 -29.01 -1.20
CA GLY A 268 10.57 -30.04 -0.45
C GLY A 268 11.75 -30.62 -1.23
N GLN A 269 11.67 -30.67 -2.57
CA GLN A 269 12.74 -31.06 -3.47
C GLN A 269 12.90 -30.01 -4.56
N VAL A 270 14.13 -29.65 -4.88
CA VAL A 270 14.48 -28.59 -5.83
C VAL A 270 15.62 -29.07 -6.74
N LEU A 271 15.48 -28.84 -8.04
CA LEU A 271 16.57 -28.98 -8.99
C LEU A 271 16.99 -27.61 -9.49
N VAL A 272 18.26 -27.28 -9.35
CA VAL A 272 18.87 -26.08 -9.96
C VAL A 272 19.60 -26.49 -11.23
N VAL A 273 19.15 -25.95 -12.36
CA VAL A 273 19.68 -26.25 -13.69
C VAL A 273 20.52 -25.08 -14.18
N LEU A 274 21.82 -25.27 -14.26
CA LEU A 274 22.77 -24.25 -14.71
C LEU A 274 22.90 -24.26 -16.24
N ALA A 275 22.86 -23.08 -16.86
CA ALA A 275 23.11 -22.96 -18.30
C ALA A 275 24.60 -23.24 -18.62
N GLU A 276 24.89 -24.28 -19.38
CA GLU A 276 26.26 -24.66 -19.72
C GLU A 276 26.98 -23.60 -20.56
N GLN A 277 26.25 -22.92 -21.43
CA GLN A 277 26.79 -21.87 -22.30
C GLN A 277 26.98 -20.50 -21.62
N SER A 278 26.71 -20.38 -20.32
CA SER A 278 27.00 -19.14 -19.62
C SER A 278 28.51 -18.83 -19.61
N PRO A 279 28.90 -17.53 -19.65
CA PRO A 279 30.29 -17.14 -19.43
C PRO A 279 30.86 -17.77 -18.12
N ALA A 280 32.14 -18.16 -18.17
CA ALA A 280 32.76 -18.96 -17.10
C ALA A 280 32.59 -18.34 -15.69
N GLU A 281 32.74 -17.02 -15.57
CA GLU A 281 32.56 -16.29 -14.32
C GLU A 281 31.12 -16.34 -13.80
N LEU A 282 30.13 -16.10 -14.68
CA LEU A 282 28.72 -16.20 -14.37
C LEU A 282 28.32 -17.64 -13.98
N LYS A 283 28.79 -18.63 -14.73
CA LYS A 283 28.51 -20.05 -14.44
C LYS A 283 29.04 -20.44 -13.06
N GLN A 284 30.25 -20.01 -12.71
CA GLN A 284 30.80 -20.24 -11.36
C GLN A 284 29.97 -19.54 -10.27
N ALA A 285 29.55 -18.31 -10.51
CA ALA A 285 28.76 -17.57 -9.54
C ALA A 285 27.34 -18.17 -9.36
N TYR A 286 26.70 -18.66 -10.43
CA TYR A 286 25.45 -19.43 -10.35
C TYR A 286 25.63 -20.72 -9.55
N ARG A 287 26.71 -21.46 -9.80
CA ARG A 287 27.03 -22.68 -9.04
C ARG A 287 27.19 -22.37 -7.56
N THR A 288 27.95 -21.33 -7.23
CA THR A 288 28.14 -20.91 -5.82
C THR A 288 26.81 -20.51 -5.16
N LEU A 289 25.89 -19.87 -5.89
CA LEU A 289 24.56 -19.57 -5.34
C LEU A 289 23.75 -20.86 -5.09
N ALA A 290 23.77 -21.81 -6.03
CA ALA A 290 23.07 -23.08 -5.92
C ALA A 290 23.62 -23.95 -4.75
N GLU A 291 24.95 -24.01 -4.60
CA GLU A 291 25.63 -24.71 -3.51
C GLU A 291 25.24 -24.11 -2.13
N ARG A 292 25.12 -22.78 -2.02
CA ARG A 292 24.61 -22.14 -0.79
C ARG A 292 23.16 -22.50 -0.48
N TRP A 293 22.33 -22.73 -1.50
CA TRP A 293 20.97 -23.24 -1.27
C TRP A 293 21.00 -24.70 -0.81
N GLN A 294 21.88 -25.51 -1.38
CA GLN A 294 22.09 -26.91 -1.00
C GLN A 294 22.59 -27.01 0.46
N GLU A 295 23.54 -26.18 0.87
CA GLU A 295 24.01 -26.10 2.26
C GLU A 295 22.90 -25.75 3.26
N LYS A 296 21.97 -24.85 2.88
CA LYS A 296 20.83 -24.47 3.72
C LYS A 296 19.72 -25.53 3.80
N LYS A 297 19.63 -26.39 2.79
CA LYS A 297 18.62 -27.45 2.66
C LYS A 297 19.30 -28.77 2.24
N PRO A 298 20.08 -29.40 3.12
CA PRO A 298 20.80 -30.63 2.79
C PRO A 298 19.86 -31.74 2.33
N GLY A 299 20.22 -32.41 1.21
CA GLY A 299 19.44 -33.49 0.61
C GLY A 299 18.14 -33.08 -0.08
N GLN A 300 17.86 -31.77 -0.17
CA GLN A 300 16.66 -31.25 -0.84
C GLN A 300 16.96 -30.48 -2.13
N VAL A 301 18.21 -30.12 -2.39
CA VAL A 301 18.60 -29.35 -3.56
C VAL A 301 19.64 -30.14 -4.37
N ASP A 302 19.29 -30.46 -5.61
CA ASP A 302 20.19 -31.04 -6.60
C ASP A 302 20.65 -30.00 -7.59
N ILE A 303 21.82 -30.19 -8.21
CA ILE A 303 22.40 -29.27 -9.20
C ILE A 303 22.77 -30.08 -10.44
N ALA A 304 22.34 -29.65 -11.61
CA ALA A 304 22.66 -30.25 -12.90
C ALA A 304 23.00 -29.18 -13.94
N LEU A 305 23.61 -29.56 -15.06
CA LEU A 305 23.73 -28.73 -16.26
C LEU A 305 22.50 -28.93 -17.16
N ASP A 306 22.14 -27.90 -17.90
CA ASP A 306 21.01 -27.99 -18.83
C ASP A 306 21.28 -28.96 -20.00
N SER A 307 22.54 -29.24 -20.30
CA SER A 307 22.95 -30.25 -21.29
C SER A 307 22.75 -31.71 -20.83
N GLU A 308 22.69 -31.94 -19.51
CA GLU A 308 22.49 -33.27 -18.92
C GLU A 308 21.01 -33.69 -18.89
N LEU A 309 20.09 -32.77 -19.14
CA LEU A 309 18.65 -32.99 -19.02
C LEU A 309 17.97 -33.00 -20.41
N GLN A 310 17.12 -33.98 -20.65
CA GLN A 310 16.25 -34.00 -21.84
C GLN A 310 14.89 -33.35 -21.59
N ALA A 311 14.38 -33.41 -20.37
CA ALA A 311 13.11 -32.84 -19.96
C ALA A 311 13.19 -32.41 -18.50
N LEU A 312 12.22 -31.60 -18.06
CA LEU A 312 12.08 -31.24 -16.65
C LEU A 312 11.52 -32.43 -15.84
N PRO A 313 12.03 -32.70 -14.63
CA PRO A 313 11.42 -33.67 -13.73
C PRO A 313 10.05 -33.12 -13.23
N ASP A 314 9.06 -34.01 -13.06
CA ASP A 314 7.70 -33.69 -12.63
C ASP A 314 7.46 -33.80 -11.12
N ASP A 315 8.45 -34.33 -10.38
CA ASP A 315 8.39 -34.63 -8.96
C ASP A 315 8.93 -33.50 -8.05
N ARG A 316 9.47 -32.43 -8.61
CA ARG A 316 10.16 -31.37 -7.86
C ARG A 316 10.08 -29.99 -8.50
N ALA A 317 10.32 -28.93 -7.73
CA ALA A 317 10.49 -27.60 -8.26
C ALA A 317 11.81 -27.47 -9.03
N VAL A 318 11.81 -26.70 -10.11
CA VAL A 318 13.00 -26.49 -10.96
C VAL A 318 13.33 -25.00 -11.03
N TRP A 319 14.62 -24.68 -10.86
CA TRP A 319 15.18 -23.36 -11.13
C TRP A 319 16.12 -23.40 -12.32
N LEU A 320 15.83 -22.63 -13.33
CA LEU A 320 16.68 -22.41 -14.51
C LEU A 320 17.61 -21.23 -14.24
N PHE A 321 18.91 -21.44 -14.19
CA PHE A 321 19.88 -20.38 -13.98
C PHE A 321 20.57 -19.99 -15.28
N GLY A 322 20.58 -18.68 -15.57
CA GLY A 322 21.23 -18.09 -16.74
C GLY A 322 20.27 -17.67 -17.84
N TRP A 323 20.68 -16.63 -18.59
CA TRP A 323 19.88 -16.06 -19.70
C TRP A 323 19.67 -17.05 -20.85
N HIS A 324 20.66 -17.88 -21.16
CA HIS A 324 20.67 -18.83 -22.28
C HIS A 324 20.43 -20.27 -21.82
N ASN A 325 19.71 -20.51 -20.72
CA ASN A 325 19.37 -21.85 -20.30
C ASN A 325 18.53 -22.56 -21.40
N ARG A 326 18.95 -23.75 -21.79
CA ARG A 326 18.35 -24.53 -22.87
C ARG A 326 16.89 -24.90 -22.61
N LEU A 327 16.49 -25.00 -21.33
CA LEU A 327 15.14 -25.37 -20.94
C LEU A 327 14.19 -24.15 -20.75
N ARG A 328 14.68 -22.92 -20.97
CA ARG A 328 13.87 -21.70 -20.92
C ARG A 328 12.59 -21.73 -21.78
N PRO A 329 12.58 -22.35 -23.00
CA PRO A 329 11.35 -22.44 -23.78
C PRO A 329 10.17 -23.10 -23.05
N GLN A 330 10.42 -24.00 -22.08
CA GLN A 330 9.37 -24.63 -21.28
C GLN A 330 8.72 -23.62 -20.32
N LEU A 331 9.50 -22.69 -19.75
CA LEU A 331 8.95 -21.58 -18.97
C LEU A 331 8.17 -20.61 -19.85
N ASN A 332 8.66 -20.30 -21.05
CA ASN A 332 7.93 -19.43 -21.98
C ASN A 332 6.55 -20.01 -22.31
N ALA A 333 6.46 -21.32 -22.57
CA ALA A 333 5.20 -22.00 -22.79
C ALA A 333 4.27 -21.97 -21.55
N ALA A 334 4.85 -22.12 -20.36
CA ALA A 334 4.10 -22.03 -19.09
C ALA A 334 3.52 -20.63 -18.83
N LEU A 335 4.06 -19.59 -19.45
CA LEU A 335 3.67 -18.20 -19.25
C LEU A 335 2.92 -17.59 -20.45
N GLU A 336 2.52 -18.40 -21.44
CA GLU A 336 1.84 -17.95 -22.67
C GLU A 336 0.53 -17.18 -22.38
N ALA A 337 -0.16 -17.50 -21.29
CA ALA A 337 -1.42 -16.85 -20.91
C ALA A 337 -1.22 -15.47 -20.24
N TYR A 338 0.01 -15.06 -19.97
CA TYR A 338 0.33 -13.81 -19.26
C TYR A 338 0.95 -12.77 -20.21
N ASP A 339 0.95 -11.49 -19.80
CA ASP A 339 1.67 -10.42 -20.52
C ASP A 339 3.19 -10.61 -20.35
N PHE A 340 3.71 -11.61 -21.03
CA PHE A 340 5.10 -12.04 -20.98
C PHE A 340 5.61 -12.44 -22.36
N THR A 341 6.75 -11.90 -22.75
CA THR A 341 7.49 -12.37 -23.93
C THR A 341 8.98 -12.38 -23.65
N ALA A 342 9.67 -13.44 -24.06
CA ALA A 342 11.11 -13.55 -23.93
C ALA A 342 11.72 -13.98 -25.26
N SER A 343 12.66 -13.18 -25.79
CA SER A 343 13.36 -13.47 -27.05
C SER A 343 14.83 -13.02 -26.92
N GLY A 344 15.75 -13.95 -27.17
CA GLY A 344 17.19 -13.71 -27.08
C GLY A 344 17.53 -13.17 -25.66
N ASP A 345 18.14 -11.98 -25.64
CA ASP A 345 18.61 -11.28 -24.44
C ASP A 345 17.61 -10.28 -23.88
N ARG A 346 16.36 -10.33 -24.31
CA ARG A 346 15.31 -9.39 -23.88
C ARG A 346 14.07 -10.11 -23.36
N VAL A 347 13.49 -9.52 -22.32
CA VAL A 347 12.23 -9.96 -21.72
C VAL A 347 11.32 -8.75 -21.58
N ARG A 348 10.08 -8.87 -22.03
CA ARG A 348 9.03 -7.87 -21.80
C ARG A 348 7.99 -8.44 -20.83
N ILE A 349 7.71 -7.72 -19.75
CA ILE A 349 6.76 -8.10 -18.70
C ILE A 349 5.98 -6.85 -18.28
N ALA A 350 4.65 -6.91 -18.32
CA ALA A 350 3.78 -5.81 -17.87
C ALA A 350 4.20 -4.44 -18.46
N GLY A 351 4.49 -4.40 -19.76
CA GLY A 351 4.93 -3.20 -20.46
C GLY A 351 6.40 -2.83 -20.27
N THR A 352 7.13 -3.43 -19.31
CA THR A 352 8.55 -3.14 -19.02
C THR A 352 9.46 -4.11 -19.77
N THR A 353 10.55 -3.60 -20.36
CA THR A 353 11.57 -4.41 -21.01
C THR A 353 12.83 -4.51 -20.16
N LEU A 354 13.28 -5.75 -19.90
CA LEU A 354 14.54 -6.07 -19.23
C LEU A 354 15.51 -6.67 -20.26
N SER A 355 16.81 -6.35 -20.14
CA SER A 355 17.86 -6.89 -21.02
C SER A 355 18.96 -7.57 -20.22
N ALA A 356 19.59 -8.58 -20.83
CA ALA A 356 20.71 -9.32 -20.25
C ALA A 356 21.93 -8.44 -19.95
N GLU A 357 22.09 -7.32 -20.66
CA GLU A 357 23.23 -6.41 -20.52
C GLU A 357 23.17 -5.56 -19.25
N THR A 358 21.97 -5.27 -18.75
CA THR A 358 21.76 -4.24 -17.71
C THR A 358 20.87 -4.69 -16.56
N HIS A 359 20.24 -5.87 -16.69
CA HIS A 359 19.27 -6.33 -15.71
C HIS A 359 19.50 -7.77 -15.28
N SER A 360 19.30 -8.01 -14.01
CA SER A 360 19.04 -9.34 -13.45
C SER A 360 17.54 -9.54 -13.30
N LEU A 361 17.06 -10.77 -13.44
CA LEU A 361 15.63 -11.09 -13.31
C LEU A 361 15.38 -12.39 -12.55
N VAL A 362 14.16 -12.47 -12.01
CA VAL A 362 13.58 -13.72 -11.48
C VAL A 362 12.14 -13.81 -11.94
N ILE A 363 11.78 -14.92 -12.57
CA ILE A 363 10.45 -15.16 -13.13
C ILE A 363 9.97 -16.54 -12.72
N LEU A 364 8.74 -16.63 -12.24
CA LEU A 364 8.11 -17.87 -11.78
C LEU A 364 6.94 -18.24 -12.68
N GLY A 365 6.89 -19.51 -13.04
CA GLY A 365 5.76 -20.19 -13.65
C GLY A 365 5.48 -21.50 -12.93
N ARG A 366 4.61 -22.32 -13.50
CA ARG A 366 4.37 -23.70 -13.10
C ARG A 366 4.78 -24.63 -14.20
N GLN A 367 5.22 -25.83 -13.85
CA GLN A 367 5.55 -26.80 -14.87
C GLN A 367 4.28 -27.24 -15.62
N PRO A 368 4.27 -27.24 -16.97
CA PRO A 368 3.07 -27.58 -17.75
C PRO A 368 2.54 -29.00 -17.47
N GLN A 369 3.45 -29.96 -17.24
CA GLN A 369 3.11 -31.34 -16.95
C GLN A 369 2.86 -31.63 -15.47
N ALA A 370 3.31 -30.75 -14.56
CA ALA A 370 3.18 -30.87 -13.13
C ALA A 370 2.82 -29.52 -12.50
N PRO A 371 1.56 -29.04 -12.60
CA PRO A 371 1.17 -27.69 -12.19
C PRO A 371 1.36 -27.37 -10.70
N ASP A 372 1.50 -28.40 -9.86
CA ASP A 372 1.85 -28.25 -8.45
C ASP A 372 3.32 -27.88 -8.24
N GLN A 373 4.18 -28.12 -9.23
CA GLN A 373 5.60 -27.82 -9.17
C GLN A 373 5.93 -26.47 -9.76
N ALA A 374 6.74 -25.69 -9.03
CA ALA A 374 7.22 -24.41 -9.51
C ALA A 374 8.30 -24.56 -10.57
N LEU A 375 8.28 -23.67 -11.55
CA LEU A 375 9.34 -23.49 -12.55
C LEU A 375 9.85 -22.05 -12.47
N GLY A 376 11.05 -21.86 -11.89
CA GLY A 376 11.69 -20.56 -11.71
C GLY A 376 12.78 -20.32 -12.76
N TRP A 377 12.97 -19.09 -13.18
CA TRP A 377 14.10 -18.65 -13.98
C TRP A 377 14.80 -17.49 -13.27
N LEU A 378 16.09 -17.67 -12.94
CA LEU A 378 16.97 -16.65 -12.40
C LEU A 378 18.08 -16.37 -13.39
N ALA A 379 18.19 -15.12 -13.82
CA ALA A 379 19.26 -14.70 -14.72
C ALA A 379 19.85 -13.38 -14.23
N ALA A 380 21.17 -13.27 -14.24
CA ALA A 380 21.90 -12.09 -13.82
C ALA A 380 22.67 -11.47 -15.00
N ASP A 381 22.78 -10.14 -14.97
CA ASP A 381 23.62 -9.36 -15.88
C ASP A 381 25.11 -9.55 -15.58
N THR A 382 25.47 -9.63 -14.30
CA THR A 382 26.84 -9.79 -13.84
C THR A 382 26.98 -10.83 -12.72
N ALA A 383 28.12 -11.45 -12.57
CA ALA A 383 28.44 -12.35 -11.48
C ALA A 383 28.36 -11.64 -10.12
N ALA A 384 28.72 -10.37 -10.07
CA ALA A 384 28.72 -9.54 -8.84
C ALA A 384 27.29 -9.30 -8.26
N ALA A 385 26.23 -9.39 -9.09
CA ALA A 385 24.85 -9.21 -8.63
C ALA A 385 24.32 -10.45 -7.85
N LEU A 386 24.83 -11.66 -8.14
CA LEU A 386 24.28 -12.91 -7.59
C LEU A 386 24.29 -13.04 -6.07
N PRO A 387 25.35 -12.64 -5.32
CA PRO A 387 25.32 -12.64 -3.87
C PRO A 387 24.23 -11.74 -3.29
N GLY A 388 23.98 -10.60 -3.94
CA GLY A 388 22.90 -9.67 -3.57
C GLY A 388 21.51 -10.28 -3.81
N LEU A 389 21.29 -10.87 -4.98
CA LEU A 389 20.04 -11.58 -5.32
C LEU A 389 19.77 -12.69 -4.30
N GLY A 390 20.76 -13.54 -3.99
CA GLY A 390 20.60 -14.63 -3.03
C GLY A 390 20.19 -14.17 -1.62
N ARG A 391 20.58 -12.96 -1.20
CA ARG A 391 20.14 -12.37 0.07
C ARG A 391 18.74 -11.76 -0.02
N LYS A 392 18.40 -11.12 -1.15
CA LYS A 392 17.13 -10.39 -1.32
C LYS A 392 15.95 -11.32 -1.62
N LEU A 393 16.12 -12.39 -2.39
CA LEU A 393 15.03 -13.27 -2.84
C LEU A 393 14.10 -13.78 -1.74
N PRO A 394 14.58 -14.21 -0.55
CA PRO A 394 13.67 -14.65 0.53
C PRO A 394 12.67 -13.59 0.99
N HIS A 395 12.97 -12.30 0.77
CA HIS A 395 12.08 -11.18 1.12
C HIS A 395 11.04 -10.88 0.03
N TYR A 396 11.18 -11.49 -1.16
CA TYR A 396 10.27 -11.30 -2.30
C TYR A 396 9.33 -12.50 -2.52
N GLY A 397 9.06 -13.29 -1.48
CA GLY A 397 8.33 -14.56 -1.56
C GLY A 397 7.01 -14.50 -2.32
N ARG A 398 6.24 -13.43 -2.21
CA ARG A 398 4.91 -13.29 -2.83
C ARG A 398 4.90 -12.96 -4.32
N TYR A 399 6.04 -12.53 -4.89
CA TYR A 399 6.09 -12.05 -6.26
C TYR A 399 6.31 -13.17 -7.27
N SER A 400 5.69 -13.02 -8.45
CA SER A 400 5.83 -13.91 -9.59
C SER A 400 6.98 -13.51 -10.51
N TYR A 401 7.26 -12.21 -10.61
CA TYR A 401 8.35 -11.67 -11.40
C TYR A 401 9.03 -10.50 -10.72
N LEU A 402 10.35 -10.42 -10.95
CA LEU A 402 11.23 -9.40 -10.38
C LEU A 402 12.26 -8.99 -11.42
N GLY A 403 12.54 -7.70 -11.50
CA GLY A 403 13.66 -7.13 -12.24
C GLY A 403 14.57 -6.35 -11.32
N PHE A 404 15.87 -6.43 -11.54
CA PHE A 404 16.87 -5.72 -10.76
C PHE A 404 17.92 -5.10 -11.69
N SER A 405 18.55 -4.02 -11.24
CA SER A 405 19.67 -3.38 -11.92
C SER A 405 20.86 -3.22 -10.97
N GLY A 406 22.07 -3.22 -11.56
CA GLY A 406 23.31 -2.96 -10.84
C GLY A 406 23.84 -4.12 -9.99
N THR A 407 25.12 -4.02 -9.61
CA THR A 407 25.85 -5.05 -8.84
C THR A 407 25.35 -5.20 -7.39
N ALA A 408 24.79 -4.14 -6.81
CA ALA A 408 24.01 -4.19 -5.56
C ALA A 408 22.52 -4.21 -5.91
N PRO A 409 21.97 -5.34 -6.41
CA PRO A 409 20.78 -5.39 -7.26
C PRO A 409 19.61 -4.60 -6.68
N ASP A 410 19.32 -3.43 -7.26
CA ASP A 410 18.18 -2.61 -6.90
C ASP A 410 16.95 -3.04 -7.67
N ASN A 411 15.83 -3.18 -6.96
CA ASN A 411 14.59 -3.65 -7.58
C ASN A 411 13.96 -2.56 -8.44
N VAL A 412 13.84 -2.83 -9.74
CA VAL A 412 13.25 -1.93 -10.76
C VAL A 412 11.90 -2.43 -11.26
N LEU A 413 11.58 -3.71 -11.06
CA LEU A 413 10.31 -4.31 -11.46
C LEU A 413 9.92 -5.40 -10.45
N LYS A 414 8.66 -5.43 -10.05
CA LYS A 414 8.08 -6.52 -9.26
C LYS A 414 6.58 -6.60 -9.48
N GLY A 415 6.05 -7.81 -9.53
CA GLY A 415 4.61 -8.02 -9.66
C GLY A 415 4.21 -9.48 -9.48
N GLN A 416 2.90 -9.70 -9.60
CA GLN A 416 2.28 -11.02 -9.55
C GLN A 416 1.52 -11.26 -10.86
N TRP A 417 1.52 -12.51 -11.34
CA TRP A 417 0.63 -12.89 -12.41
C TRP A 417 -0.82 -12.83 -11.95
N PRO A 418 -1.78 -12.55 -12.83
CA PRO A 418 -3.19 -12.68 -12.49
C PRO A 418 -3.54 -14.12 -12.12
N VAL A 419 -4.55 -14.30 -11.28
CA VAL A 419 -5.12 -15.61 -10.96
C VAL A 419 -6.02 -16.06 -12.11
N VAL A 420 -5.85 -17.31 -12.53
CA VAL A 420 -6.62 -17.92 -13.62
C VAL A 420 -7.20 -19.24 -13.14
N ASP A 421 -8.47 -19.50 -13.47
CA ASP A 421 -9.19 -20.76 -13.18
C ASP A 421 -9.22 -21.17 -11.71
N SER A 422 -9.56 -20.24 -10.83
CA SER A 422 -9.75 -20.53 -9.41
C SER A 422 -10.89 -21.55 -9.18
N PRO A 423 -10.69 -22.65 -8.43
CA PRO A 423 -11.76 -23.58 -8.07
C PRO A 423 -12.75 -22.98 -7.07
N MET A 424 -12.49 -21.77 -6.58
CA MET A 424 -13.38 -21.00 -5.69
C MET A 424 -14.24 -19.98 -6.42
N SER A 425 -14.13 -19.92 -7.76
CA SER A 425 -14.93 -19.07 -8.65
C SER A 425 -15.55 -19.93 -9.74
N VAL A 426 -16.85 -19.75 -10.00
CA VAL A 426 -17.52 -20.45 -11.10
C VAL A 426 -18.41 -19.50 -11.86
N ARG A 427 -18.20 -19.44 -13.19
CA ARG A 427 -19.14 -18.79 -14.10
C ARG A 427 -20.35 -19.67 -14.29
N VAL A 428 -21.54 -19.14 -14.03
CA VAL A 428 -22.81 -19.86 -14.12
C VAL A 428 -23.58 -19.50 -15.38
N LEU A 429 -23.10 -18.52 -16.14
CA LEU A 429 -23.61 -18.16 -17.46
C LEU A 429 -23.00 -19.10 -18.52
N GLN A 430 -23.85 -19.68 -19.40
CA GLN A 430 -23.35 -20.45 -20.54
C GLN A 430 -22.84 -19.49 -21.62
N SER A 431 -21.77 -19.87 -22.31
CA SER A 431 -21.02 -19.02 -23.27
C SER A 431 -21.82 -18.56 -24.50
N ASP A 432 -23.00 -19.12 -24.77
CA ASP A 432 -23.77 -18.86 -25.98
C ASP A 432 -24.84 -17.75 -25.83
N ASP A 433 -24.92 -17.11 -24.64
CA ASP A 433 -25.89 -16.03 -24.40
C ASP A 433 -25.25 -14.66 -24.77
N ALA A 434 -25.21 -14.38 -26.08
CA ALA A 434 -24.57 -13.17 -26.66
C ALA A 434 -25.23 -11.84 -26.23
N THR A 435 -26.29 -11.88 -25.41
CA THR A 435 -27.06 -10.71 -24.98
C THR A 435 -26.63 -10.15 -23.62
N VAL A 436 -25.76 -10.85 -22.88
CA VAL A 436 -25.35 -10.48 -21.53
C VAL A 436 -23.95 -9.85 -21.50
N SER A 437 -23.86 -8.63 -21.04
CA SER A 437 -22.55 -7.99 -20.77
C SER A 437 -21.97 -8.57 -19.49
N PHE A 438 -20.87 -9.32 -19.59
CA PHE A 438 -20.19 -9.86 -18.42
C PHE A 438 -19.41 -8.76 -17.71
N SER A 439 -19.99 -8.22 -16.65
CA SER A 439 -19.34 -7.28 -15.72
C SER A 439 -19.43 -7.83 -14.31
N LEU A 440 -18.33 -7.85 -13.57
CA LEU A 440 -18.32 -8.25 -12.17
C LEU A 440 -18.80 -7.08 -11.32
N ALA A 441 -19.79 -7.34 -10.48
CA ALA A 441 -20.27 -6.41 -9.46
C ALA A 441 -19.18 -6.19 -8.39
N THR A 442 -19.20 -5.04 -7.74
CA THR A 442 -18.30 -4.77 -6.61
C THR A 442 -18.76 -5.48 -5.34
N LEU A 443 -17.82 -5.94 -4.51
CA LEU A 443 -18.13 -6.39 -3.16
C LEU A 443 -18.48 -5.18 -2.28
N ALA A 444 -19.29 -5.41 -1.24
CA ALA A 444 -19.57 -4.36 -0.26
C ALA A 444 -18.26 -3.97 0.46
N PRO A 445 -17.93 -2.68 0.56
CA PRO A 445 -16.75 -2.25 1.28
C PRO A 445 -16.84 -2.65 2.75
N ARG A 446 -15.68 -2.97 3.35
CA ARG A 446 -15.59 -3.33 4.77
C ARG A 446 -14.85 -2.25 5.53
N GLU A 447 -15.43 -1.87 6.65
CA GLU A 447 -14.74 -0.98 7.58
C GLU A 447 -13.64 -1.73 8.32
N ALA A 448 -12.52 -1.04 8.56
CA ALA A 448 -11.46 -1.56 9.41
C ALA A 448 -11.96 -1.69 10.86
N LEU A 449 -11.41 -2.65 11.62
CA LEU A 449 -11.75 -2.86 13.04
C LEU A 449 -11.63 -1.57 13.86
N VAL A 450 -10.64 -0.76 13.55
CA VAL A 450 -10.45 0.59 14.07
C VAL A 450 -10.18 1.49 12.86
N PRO A 451 -10.95 2.56 12.65
CA PRO A 451 -10.65 3.50 11.58
C PRO A 451 -9.27 4.15 11.81
N PRO A 452 -8.57 4.61 10.77
CA PRO A 452 -7.34 5.36 10.93
C PRO A 452 -7.62 6.63 11.76
N ALA A 453 -6.64 7.06 12.57
CA ALA A 453 -6.75 8.33 13.27
C ALA A 453 -6.79 9.46 12.23
N GLU A 454 -7.78 10.33 12.32
CA GLU A 454 -7.83 11.55 11.51
C GLU A 454 -6.72 12.49 11.99
N LEU A 455 -5.60 12.49 11.27
CA LEU A 455 -4.51 13.44 11.49
C LEU A 455 -4.86 14.82 10.93
N PHE A 456 -5.63 14.84 9.85
CA PHE A 456 -6.07 16.04 9.13
C PHE A 456 -7.60 16.05 9.04
N SER A 457 -8.21 17.23 9.16
CA SER A 457 -9.66 17.35 9.07
C SER A 457 -10.10 17.78 7.69
N ILE A 458 -10.63 16.86 6.92
CA ILE A 458 -11.27 17.12 5.62
C ILE A 458 -12.27 18.26 5.74
N LYS A 459 -13.10 18.25 6.78
CA LYS A 459 -14.11 19.30 7.00
C LYS A 459 -13.52 20.70 7.13
N ARG A 460 -12.39 20.86 7.83
CA ARG A 460 -11.73 22.17 7.93
C ARG A 460 -11.13 22.61 6.60
N MET A 461 -10.47 21.70 5.87
CA MET A 461 -9.95 22.00 4.54
C MET A 461 -11.07 22.39 3.58
N GLN A 462 -12.21 21.71 3.58
CA GLN A 462 -13.40 22.09 2.82
C GLN A 462 -13.91 23.51 3.17
N GLN A 463 -13.91 23.87 4.45
CA GLN A 463 -14.29 25.21 4.89
C GLN A 463 -13.31 26.29 4.41
N ASP A 464 -12.01 26.02 4.49
CA ASP A 464 -10.97 26.95 4.01
C ASP A 464 -11.09 27.17 2.49
N ILE A 465 -11.25 26.08 1.72
CA ILE A 465 -11.42 26.15 0.26
C ILE A 465 -12.73 26.86 -0.12
N ALA A 466 -13.84 26.50 0.54
CA ALA A 466 -15.12 27.14 0.27
C ALA A 466 -15.08 28.66 0.51
N PHE A 467 -14.34 29.11 1.53
CA PHE A 467 -14.14 30.54 1.76
C PHE A 467 -13.26 31.18 0.68
N LEU A 468 -12.10 30.57 0.39
CA LEU A 468 -11.11 31.16 -0.54
C LEU A 468 -11.61 31.17 -1.98
N ALA A 469 -12.34 30.15 -2.42
CA ALA A 469 -12.90 30.06 -3.76
C ALA A 469 -14.30 30.70 -3.88
N ASP A 470 -14.83 31.34 -2.82
CA ASP A 470 -16.15 31.97 -2.84
C ASP A 470 -16.23 33.13 -3.82
N ALA A 471 -17.35 33.25 -4.52
CA ALA A 471 -17.59 34.29 -5.51
C ALA A 471 -17.43 35.72 -4.94
N SER A 472 -17.63 35.94 -3.63
CA SER A 472 -17.43 37.24 -2.98
C SER A 472 -15.97 37.67 -2.91
N LEU A 473 -15.01 36.74 -3.15
CA LEU A 473 -13.59 37.03 -3.29
C LEU A 473 -13.19 37.32 -4.75
N ALA A 474 -14.15 37.27 -5.70
CA ALA A 474 -13.96 37.62 -7.11
C ALA A 474 -12.69 37.02 -7.74
N GLY A 475 -12.32 35.80 -7.36
CA GLY A 475 -11.15 35.10 -7.84
C GLY A 475 -9.81 35.63 -7.33
N ARG A 476 -9.77 36.36 -6.24
CA ARG A 476 -8.54 36.81 -5.53
C ARG A 476 -7.50 37.50 -6.42
N GLY A 477 -7.99 38.30 -7.38
CA GLY A 477 -7.11 38.99 -8.34
C GLY A 477 -6.12 39.97 -7.68
N LEU A 478 -4.92 40.07 -8.24
CA LEU A 478 -3.81 40.87 -7.71
C LEU A 478 -4.22 42.35 -7.49
N GLY A 479 -3.84 42.91 -6.34
CA GLY A 479 -4.09 44.29 -5.96
C GLY A 479 -5.54 44.64 -5.62
N THR A 480 -6.44 43.65 -5.50
CA THR A 480 -7.86 43.87 -5.18
C THR A 480 -8.14 43.82 -3.66
N PRO A 481 -9.20 44.50 -3.19
CA PRO A 481 -9.66 44.34 -1.80
C PRO A 481 -10.05 42.92 -1.45
N GLN A 482 -10.45 42.11 -2.41
CA GLN A 482 -10.82 40.72 -2.25
C GLN A 482 -9.60 39.86 -1.90
N LEU A 483 -8.47 40.11 -2.57
CA LEU A 483 -7.20 39.45 -2.23
C LEU A 483 -6.74 39.82 -0.80
N ALA A 484 -6.93 41.12 -0.41
CA ALA A 484 -6.64 41.54 0.97
C ALA A 484 -7.49 40.80 2.02
N ARG A 485 -8.78 40.55 1.71
CA ARG A 485 -9.66 39.74 2.58
C ARG A 485 -9.20 38.28 2.71
N ALA A 486 -8.71 37.68 1.60
CA ALA A 486 -8.12 36.33 1.63
C ALA A 486 -6.88 36.30 2.54
N ALA A 487 -5.98 37.27 2.44
CA ALA A 487 -4.82 37.39 3.33
C ALA A 487 -5.23 37.52 4.81
N ASP A 488 -6.26 38.35 5.11
CA ASP A 488 -6.75 38.55 6.46
C ASP A 488 -7.38 37.27 7.03
N TYR A 489 -8.08 36.49 6.21
CA TYR A 489 -8.57 35.16 6.56
C TYR A 489 -7.43 34.22 6.94
N ILE A 490 -6.41 34.08 6.09
CA ILE A 490 -5.28 33.19 6.31
C ILE A 490 -4.53 33.57 7.61
N ALA A 491 -4.29 34.87 7.84
CA ALA A 491 -3.66 35.36 9.06
C ALA A 491 -4.49 35.01 10.31
N GLN A 492 -5.82 35.11 10.23
CA GLN A 492 -6.72 34.72 11.31
C GLN A 492 -6.65 33.21 11.58
N GLN A 493 -6.58 32.37 10.54
CA GLN A 493 -6.45 30.92 10.71
C GLN A 493 -5.12 30.54 11.35
N PHE A 494 -4.00 31.14 10.95
CA PHE A 494 -2.70 30.92 11.62
C PHE A 494 -2.72 31.34 13.08
N LYS A 495 -3.33 32.49 13.38
CA LYS A 495 -3.50 32.96 14.76
C LYS A 495 -4.37 32.00 15.59
N ALA A 496 -5.49 31.52 15.03
CA ALA A 496 -6.37 30.55 15.70
C ALA A 496 -5.67 29.22 15.92
N ALA A 497 -4.82 28.79 15.00
CA ALA A 497 -3.94 27.64 15.15
C ALA A 497 -2.84 27.86 16.21
N GLY A 498 -2.62 29.09 16.68
CA GLY A 498 -1.66 29.43 17.74
C GLY A 498 -0.23 29.54 17.27
N LEU A 499 0.01 29.79 15.97
CA LEU A 499 1.33 30.10 15.43
C LEU A 499 1.72 31.54 15.81
N GLN A 500 3.02 31.78 15.83
CA GLN A 500 3.56 33.14 16.06
C GLN A 500 3.56 33.95 14.75
N PRO A 501 3.40 35.27 14.82
CA PRO A 501 3.58 36.13 13.66
C PRO A 501 5.01 36.13 13.16
N GLY A 502 5.23 36.03 11.85
CA GLY A 502 6.54 35.98 11.22
C GLY A 502 6.79 37.13 10.23
N GLY A 503 5.85 38.06 10.10
CA GLY A 503 5.98 39.20 9.21
C GLY A 503 6.54 40.45 9.88
N ASP A 504 6.34 41.60 9.22
CA ASP A 504 6.91 42.89 9.60
C ASP A 504 6.36 43.39 10.94
N ASN A 505 7.23 43.96 11.78
CA ASN A 505 6.87 44.59 13.05
C ASN A 505 6.05 43.68 13.99
N GLY A 506 6.26 42.37 13.97
CA GLY A 506 5.55 41.41 14.79
C GLY A 506 4.12 41.14 14.35
N SER A 507 3.77 41.45 13.09
CA SER A 507 2.52 41.11 12.44
C SER A 507 2.62 39.79 11.68
N TYR A 508 1.49 39.31 11.14
CA TYR A 508 1.50 38.18 10.18
C TYR A 508 1.80 38.61 8.75
N TYR A 509 1.98 39.91 8.49
CA TYR A 509 2.11 40.44 7.14
C TYR A 509 3.53 40.91 6.86
N GLN A 510 4.06 40.51 5.71
CA GLN A 510 5.22 41.09 5.07
C GLN A 510 4.69 41.93 3.90
N ALA A 511 4.70 43.26 4.03
CA ALA A 511 3.96 44.19 3.15
C ALA A 511 4.90 45.13 2.40
N TRP A 512 4.67 45.32 1.09
CA TRP A 512 5.42 46.25 0.26
C TRP A 512 4.58 46.87 -0.83
N GLN A 513 5.17 47.89 -1.53
CA GLN A 513 4.60 48.47 -2.76
C GLN A 513 5.32 47.90 -3.96
N GLN A 514 4.57 47.46 -4.97
CA GLN A 514 5.10 46.86 -6.17
C GLN A 514 4.52 47.55 -7.42
N GLN A 515 5.39 48.01 -8.33
CA GLN A 515 4.96 48.35 -9.68
C GLN A 515 4.67 47.07 -10.44
N VAL A 516 3.47 46.93 -10.97
CA VAL A 516 3.02 45.77 -11.73
C VAL A 516 2.69 46.20 -13.14
N ASP A 517 3.53 45.82 -14.07
CA ASP A 517 3.43 46.29 -15.47
C ASP A 517 2.13 45.85 -16.14
N THR A 518 1.66 44.63 -15.83
CA THR A 518 0.39 44.09 -16.37
C THR A 518 -0.84 44.86 -15.90
N LEU A 519 -0.75 45.60 -14.79
CA LEU A 519 -1.83 46.47 -14.26
C LEU A 519 -1.59 47.96 -14.52
N ASP A 520 -0.40 48.31 -15.04
CA ASP A 520 0.08 49.70 -15.18
C ASP A 520 -0.12 50.53 -13.90
N ALA A 521 0.12 49.91 -12.73
CA ALA A 521 -0.14 50.52 -11.44
C ALA A 521 0.85 50.04 -10.37
N SER A 522 1.08 50.91 -9.38
CA SER A 522 1.71 50.52 -8.11
C SER A 522 0.65 49.98 -7.15
N VAL A 523 0.79 48.73 -6.75
CA VAL A 523 -0.17 48.05 -5.86
C VAL A 523 0.48 47.66 -4.54
N ALA A 524 -0.28 47.69 -3.46
CA ALA A 524 0.14 47.19 -2.17
C ALA A 524 -0.02 45.69 -2.14
N LEU A 525 1.07 44.98 -1.94
CA LEU A 525 1.14 43.54 -1.84
C LEU A 525 1.53 43.11 -0.42
N LYS A 526 1.15 41.91 -0.01
CA LYS A 526 1.55 41.34 1.27
C LYS A 526 1.60 39.83 1.23
N ASN A 527 2.70 39.22 1.66
CA ASN A 527 2.72 37.83 2.04
C ASN A 527 2.14 37.66 3.46
N VAL A 528 1.61 36.48 3.78
CA VAL A 528 1.17 36.14 5.13
C VAL A 528 2.13 35.12 5.71
N VAL A 529 2.82 35.48 6.79
CA VAL A 529 3.93 34.69 7.37
C VAL A 529 3.61 34.29 8.81
N ALA A 530 3.65 33.00 9.08
CA ALA A 530 3.45 32.45 10.43
C ALA A 530 4.57 31.47 10.80
N VAL A 531 4.84 31.33 12.09
CA VAL A 531 5.99 30.58 12.59
C VAL A 531 5.58 29.59 13.68
N LEU A 532 6.09 28.38 13.55
CA LEU A 532 6.14 27.38 14.59
C LEU A 532 7.60 27.21 15.04
N PRO A 533 8.00 27.74 16.21
CA PRO A 533 9.40 27.73 16.65
C PRO A 533 9.94 26.33 16.85
N GLY A 534 11.20 26.11 16.46
CA GLY A 534 11.93 24.90 16.77
C GLY A 534 12.24 24.73 18.25
N SER A 535 12.37 23.48 18.68
CA SER A 535 12.62 23.13 20.10
C SER A 535 14.12 22.89 20.41
N ASP A 536 14.97 22.72 19.40
CA ASP A 536 16.44 22.48 19.59
C ASP A 536 17.22 23.80 19.47
N PRO A 537 17.79 24.32 20.55
CA PRO A 537 18.56 25.58 20.52
C PRO A 537 19.77 25.53 19.57
N ARG A 538 20.33 24.34 19.29
CA ARG A 538 21.47 24.16 18.37
C ARG A 538 21.09 24.41 16.93
N LEU A 539 19.81 24.32 16.61
CA LEU A 539 19.23 24.48 15.27
C LEU A 539 18.38 25.76 15.14
N ALA A 540 18.45 26.66 16.11
CA ALA A 540 17.64 27.88 16.20
C ALA A 540 17.82 28.82 14.97
N GLY A 541 18.99 28.75 14.29
CA GLY A 541 19.25 29.50 13.05
C GLY A 541 18.77 28.81 11.78
N GLN A 542 18.16 27.63 11.87
CA GLN A 542 17.71 26.85 10.72
C GLN A 542 16.18 26.83 10.64
N SER A 543 15.65 27.06 9.45
CA SER A 543 14.22 26.99 9.18
C SER A 543 13.89 26.14 7.96
N LEU A 544 12.68 25.59 7.94
CA LEU A 544 12.05 24.97 6.79
C LEU A 544 10.84 25.83 6.41
N VAL A 545 10.73 26.20 5.14
CA VAL A 545 9.59 26.96 4.62
C VAL A 545 8.55 26.00 4.02
N ILE A 546 7.29 26.21 4.35
CA ILE A 546 6.13 25.59 3.71
C ILE A 546 5.33 26.73 3.08
N GLY A 547 5.19 26.70 1.75
CA GLY A 547 4.59 27.76 0.98
C GLY A 547 3.40 27.32 0.13
N ALA A 548 2.50 28.27 -0.13
CA ALA A 548 1.45 28.18 -1.12
C ALA A 548 1.04 29.60 -1.53
N HIS A 549 0.71 29.85 -2.80
CA HIS A 549 0.18 31.15 -3.15
C HIS A 549 -1.33 31.25 -2.89
N TYR A 550 -1.82 32.48 -2.64
CA TYR A 550 -3.22 32.71 -2.32
C TYR A 550 -3.93 33.69 -3.28
N ASP A 551 -3.20 34.31 -4.18
CA ASP A 551 -3.79 35.04 -5.32
C ASP A 551 -4.25 34.07 -6.41
N HIS A 552 -5.07 34.57 -7.34
CA HIS A 552 -5.44 33.86 -8.54
C HIS A 552 -5.86 34.86 -9.62
N MET A 553 -6.36 34.40 -10.74
CA MET A 553 -6.59 35.18 -11.96
C MET A 553 -7.71 36.25 -11.86
N GLY A 554 -8.44 36.28 -10.74
CA GLY A 554 -9.51 37.28 -10.53
C GLY A 554 -10.65 37.14 -11.54
N LEU A 555 -10.85 38.17 -12.33
CA LEU A 555 -11.85 38.20 -13.43
C LEU A 555 -11.24 37.85 -14.80
N GLY A 556 -10.11 37.11 -14.83
CA GLY A 556 -9.46 36.69 -16.07
C GLY A 556 -8.95 37.84 -16.97
N LYS A 557 -8.76 39.03 -16.42
CA LYS A 557 -8.30 40.20 -17.21
C LYS A 557 -6.81 40.13 -17.52
N VAL A 558 -6.04 39.55 -16.60
CA VAL A 558 -4.59 39.33 -16.74
C VAL A 558 -4.40 37.80 -16.81
N ASN A 559 -3.62 37.32 -17.76
CA ASN A 559 -3.31 35.90 -18.00
C ASN A 559 -4.49 34.97 -18.34
N GLY A 560 -5.75 35.45 -18.26
CA GLY A 560 -6.93 34.68 -18.64
C GLY A 560 -7.11 34.57 -20.15
N ARG A 561 -7.81 33.52 -20.61
CA ARG A 561 -8.20 33.37 -22.00
C ARG A 561 -9.17 34.50 -22.40
N HIS A 562 -9.13 34.88 -23.66
CA HIS A 562 -9.96 35.98 -24.14
C HIS A 562 -11.46 35.73 -23.90
N GLU A 563 -11.90 34.49 -24.03
CA GLU A 563 -13.28 34.04 -23.84
C GLU A 563 -13.75 34.11 -22.37
N ASP A 564 -12.84 33.99 -21.42
CA ASP A 564 -13.12 33.93 -19.96
C ASP A 564 -12.98 35.30 -19.27
N ARG A 565 -12.64 36.37 -20.03
CA ARG A 565 -12.47 37.70 -19.46
C ARG A 565 -13.76 38.28 -18.89
N GLY A 566 -13.69 38.75 -17.68
CA GLY A 566 -14.83 39.27 -16.91
C GLY A 566 -15.61 38.22 -16.13
N ILE A 567 -15.25 36.94 -16.27
CA ILE A 567 -15.81 35.82 -15.49
C ILE A 567 -14.92 35.60 -14.26
N ILE A 568 -15.51 35.25 -13.14
CA ILE A 568 -14.79 34.92 -11.92
C ILE A 568 -14.05 33.62 -12.15
N HIS A 569 -12.74 33.58 -11.83
CA HIS A 569 -11.92 32.37 -11.74
C HIS A 569 -11.79 32.02 -10.26
N PRO A 570 -12.53 31.03 -9.75
CA PRO A 570 -12.54 30.73 -8.30
C PRO A 570 -11.20 30.23 -7.77
N GLY A 571 -10.43 29.48 -8.58
CA GLY A 571 -9.14 28.93 -8.21
C GLY A 571 -9.24 28.04 -6.99
N ALA A 572 -10.09 26.99 -7.09
CA ALA A 572 -10.28 26.07 -5.96
C ALA A 572 -9.09 25.12 -5.82
N ASP A 573 -8.65 24.53 -6.93
CA ASP A 573 -7.44 23.73 -6.96
C ASP A 573 -6.20 24.62 -7.04
N ASP A 574 -6.25 25.65 -7.88
CA ASP A 574 -5.21 26.66 -8.07
C ASP A 574 -5.60 28.01 -7.42
N ASN A 575 -5.15 28.35 -6.18
CA ASN A 575 -4.45 27.49 -5.27
C ASN A 575 -5.05 27.57 -3.84
N ALA A 576 -6.42 27.56 -3.77
CA ALA A 576 -7.05 27.44 -2.47
C ALA A 576 -6.77 26.07 -1.83
N SER A 577 -6.51 25.01 -2.64
CA SER A 577 -6.14 23.68 -2.18
C SER A 577 -4.82 23.69 -1.40
N GLY A 578 -3.76 24.29 -1.97
CA GLY A 578 -2.45 24.40 -1.31
C GLY A 578 -2.53 25.21 -0.02
N ILE A 579 -3.29 26.31 0.00
CA ILE A 579 -3.53 27.08 1.23
C ILE A 579 -4.26 26.24 2.28
N ALA A 580 -5.29 25.48 1.93
CA ALA A 580 -6.03 24.65 2.87
C ALA A 580 -5.16 23.54 3.49
N VAL A 581 -4.33 22.88 2.67
CA VAL A 581 -3.35 21.88 3.14
C VAL A 581 -2.32 22.53 4.07
N MET A 582 -1.78 23.70 3.71
CA MET A 582 -0.83 24.44 4.53
C MET A 582 -1.42 24.83 5.89
N LEU A 583 -2.67 25.30 5.92
CA LEU A 583 -3.37 25.68 7.15
C LEU A 583 -3.62 24.44 8.03
N GLU A 584 -3.99 23.32 7.43
CA GLU A 584 -4.23 22.07 8.18
C GLU A 584 -2.94 21.46 8.73
N LEU A 585 -1.83 21.54 7.99
CA LEU A 585 -0.49 21.22 8.50
C LEU A 585 -0.11 22.09 9.70
N ALA A 586 -0.35 23.40 9.62
CA ALA A 586 -0.08 24.32 10.71
C ALA A 586 -0.89 23.97 11.98
N ARG A 587 -2.16 23.61 11.83
CA ARG A 587 -3.05 23.16 12.92
C ARG A 587 -2.59 21.84 13.54
N SER A 588 -2.21 20.87 12.71
CA SER A 588 -1.86 19.52 13.14
C SER A 588 -0.49 19.43 13.78
N LEU A 589 0.46 20.27 13.38
CA LEU A 589 1.82 20.29 13.91
C LEU A 589 1.92 21.10 15.23
N LYS A 590 0.87 21.82 15.61
CA LYS A 590 0.85 22.53 16.87
C LYS A 590 1.06 21.60 18.07
N GLY A 591 2.03 21.93 18.91
CA GLY A 591 2.36 21.14 20.10
C GLY A 591 3.30 19.96 19.83
N THR A 592 3.63 19.70 18.59
CA THR A 592 4.67 18.73 18.24
C THR A 592 6.06 19.38 18.42
N PRO A 593 6.96 18.83 19.27
CA PRO A 593 8.30 19.39 19.47
C PRO A 593 9.18 19.09 18.24
N LEU A 594 9.16 19.97 17.26
CA LEU A 594 10.01 19.88 16.07
C LEU A 594 11.37 20.47 16.36
N PRO A 595 12.48 19.84 15.92
CA PRO A 595 13.83 20.35 16.22
C PRO A 595 14.09 21.71 15.60
N ARG A 596 13.65 21.93 14.34
CA ARG A 596 13.84 23.16 13.55
C ARG A 596 12.57 23.99 13.49
N THR A 597 12.75 25.28 13.25
CA THR A 597 11.64 26.20 13.02
C THR A 597 10.94 25.90 11.71
N LEU A 598 9.60 25.85 11.71
CA LEU A 598 8.81 25.87 10.49
C LEU A 598 8.26 27.29 10.26
N VAL A 599 8.40 27.75 9.03
CA VAL A 599 7.83 29.02 8.58
C VAL A 599 6.80 28.72 7.50
N PHE A 600 5.56 29.12 7.73
CA PHE A 600 4.45 28.99 6.79
C PHE A 600 4.27 30.32 6.08
N VAL A 601 4.29 30.31 4.76
CA VAL A 601 4.19 31.53 3.96
C VAL A 601 3.11 31.38 2.89
N ALA A 602 2.04 32.18 3.02
CA ALA A 602 1.11 32.36 1.91
C ALA A 602 1.62 33.49 1.02
N PHE A 603 2.03 33.14 -0.20
CA PHE A 603 2.60 34.08 -1.16
C PHE A 603 1.51 34.81 -1.94
N THR A 604 1.82 36.04 -2.38
CA THR A 604 0.96 36.84 -3.26
C THR A 604 1.67 37.10 -4.59
N GLY A 605 0.90 37.21 -5.67
CA GLY A 605 1.45 37.57 -6.98
C GLY A 605 2.27 36.50 -7.65
N GLU A 606 1.97 35.24 -7.35
CA GLU A 606 2.53 34.07 -8.04
C GLU A 606 2.18 34.13 -9.52
N GLU A 607 0.88 34.28 -9.84
CA GLU A 607 0.28 34.37 -11.17
C GLU A 607 0.84 35.50 -12.04
N THR A 608 1.54 36.44 -11.43
CA THR A 608 2.10 37.63 -12.08
C THR A 608 3.65 37.66 -11.96
N GLY A 609 4.28 36.48 -11.89
CA GLY A 609 5.74 36.35 -11.96
C GLY A 609 6.42 36.17 -10.59
N LEU A 610 5.81 35.42 -9.70
CA LEU A 610 6.39 34.98 -8.41
C LEU A 610 6.77 36.15 -7.49
N LEU A 611 5.95 37.24 -7.50
CA LEU A 611 6.32 38.49 -6.82
C LEU A 611 6.52 38.29 -5.31
N GLY A 612 5.65 37.49 -4.68
CA GLY A 612 5.68 37.25 -3.25
C GLY A 612 6.86 36.40 -2.80
N SER A 613 7.12 35.30 -3.46
CA SER A 613 8.23 34.40 -3.13
C SER A 613 9.59 35.06 -3.38
N ARG A 614 9.73 35.79 -4.49
CA ARG A 614 10.96 36.58 -4.77
C ARG A 614 11.19 37.65 -3.71
N HIS A 615 10.15 38.39 -3.31
CA HIS A 615 10.25 39.38 -2.24
C HIS A 615 10.61 38.72 -0.91
N TYR A 616 9.99 37.59 -0.59
CA TYR A 616 10.26 36.86 0.65
C TYR A 616 11.74 36.44 0.73
N VAL A 617 12.29 35.82 -0.31
CA VAL A 617 13.69 35.36 -0.34
C VAL A 617 14.65 36.53 -0.19
N GLN A 618 14.35 37.70 -0.78
CA GLN A 618 15.18 38.90 -0.69
C GLN A 618 15.10 39.58 0.68
N GLN A 619 13.98 39.50 1.39
CA GLN A 619 13.65 40.24 2.61
C GLN A 619 13.13 39.35 3.74
N SER A 620 13.63 38.13 3.87
CA SER A 620 13.09 37.09 4.77
C SER A 620 13.44 37.24 6.25
N ALA A 621 13.76 38.44 6.74
CA ALA A 621 13.93 38.68 8.18
C ALA A 621 12.59 38.48 8.90
N PRO A 622 12.54 37.85 10.10
CA PRO A 622 13.66 37.43 10.96
C PRO A 622 14.25 36.02 10.64
N TYR A 623 13.81 35.38 9.59
CA TYR A 623 14.30 34.07 9.13
C TYR A 623 15.02 34.23 7.79
N PRO A 624 16.29 34.67 7.80
CA PRO A 624 17.02 35.03 6.59
C PRO A 624 17.24 33.81 5.68
N ALA A 625 17.37 34.08 4.38
CA ALA A 625 17.46 33.04 3.34
C ALA A 625 18.61 32.05 3.57
N ASP A 626 19.74 32.51 4.13
CA ASP A 626 20.91 31.68 4.46
C ASP A 626 20.66 30.67 5.62
N GLY A 627 19.59 30.88 6.40
CA GLY A 627 19.12 29.95 7.42
C GLY A 627 18.04 28.98 6.94
N ILE A 628 17.51 29.17 5.74
CA ILE A 628 16.47 28.28 5.18
C ILE A 628 17.15 27.03 4.59
N ILE A 629 16.88 25.87 5.19
CA ILE A 629 17.50 24.60 4.76
C ILE A 629 16.74 23.94 3.61
N ALA A 630 15.45 24.21 3.48
CA ALA A 630 14.62 23.68 2.40
C ALA A 630 13.27 24.41 2.33
N MET A 631 12.61 24.33 1.16
CA MET A 631 11.26 24.83 0.95
C MET A 631 10.38 23.76 0.28
N LEU A 632 9.14 23.65 0.77
CA LEU A 632 8.08 22.82 0.21
C LEU A 632 6.97 23.72 -0.32
N ASN A 633 6.73 23.70 -1.63
CA ASN A 633 5.64 24.46 -2.27
C ASN A 633 4.44 23.56 -2.50
N LEU A 634 3.27 24.01 -2.06
CA LEU A 634 1.98 23.34 -2.25
C LEU A 634 1.20 24.11 -3.32
N ASP A 635 1.04 23.52 -4.49
CA ASP A 635 0.41 24.21 -5.60
C ASP A 635 -0.37 23.22 -6.47
N THR A 636 -1.69 23.47 -6.62
CA THR A 636 -2.60 22.61 -7.38
C THR A 636 -2.55 21.17 -6.83
N VAL A 637 -2.96 20.97 -5.57
CA VAL A 637 -2.83 19.69 -4.86
C VAL A 637 -4.18 18.99 -4.58
N GLY A 638 -5.30 19.52 -5.08
CA GLY A 638 -6.64 19.06 -4.72
C GLY A 638 -7.31 18.13 -5.73
N ARG A 639 -6.64 17.64 -6.78
CA ARG A 639 -7.24 16.74 -7.79
C ARG A 639 -6.37 15.51 -8.08
N LEU A 640 -5.90 14.83 -7.02
CA LEU A 640 -5.00 13.70 -7.15
C LEU A 640 -5.68 12.47 -7.77
N GLY A 641 -6.83 12.03 -7.28
CA GLY A 641 -7.48 10.79 -7.66
C GLY A 641 -6.54 9.58 -7.46
N GLU A 642 -6.51 8.68 -8.44
CA GLU A 642 -5.62 7.50 -8.41
C GLU A 642 -4.22 7.78 -9.00
N ARG A 643 -3.92 9.03 -9.36
CA ARG A 643 -2.64 9.40 -9.98
C ARG A 643 -1.51 9.46 -8.95
N PRO A 644 -0.25 9.23 -9.34
CA PRO A 644 0.88 9.55 -8.49
C PRO A 644 0.98 11.05 -8.23
N LEU A 645 1.31 11.43 -6.99
CA LEU A 645 1.67 12.81 -6.67
C LEU A 645 2.99 13.17 -7.34
N THR A 646 3.01 14.24 -8.13
CA THR A 646 4.23 14.69 -8.81
C THR A 646 4.99 15.69 -7.95
N LEU A 647 6.31 15.54 -7.89
CA LEU A 647 7.22 16.46 -7.20
C LEU A 647 8.21 17.03 -8.21
N PHE A 648 8.14 18.32 -8.48
CA PHE A 648 9.12 19.03 -9.30
C PHE A 648 10.27 19.57 -8.45
N GLY A 649 11.46 19.74 -9.06
CA GLY A 649 12.63 20.30 -8.38
C GLY A 649 13.40 19.31 -7.50
N THR A 650 13.15 18.00 -7.64
CA THR A 650 13.84 16.98 -6.81
C THR A 650 15.33 16.86 -7.10
N GLY A 651 15.84 17.46 -8.18
CA GLY A 651 17.27 17.58 -8.47
C GLY A 651 18.01 18.61 -7.61
N THR A 652 17.31 19.40 -6.78
CA THR A 652 17.92 20.43 -5.92
C THR A 652 18.62 19.88 -4.68
N ALA A 653 18.36 18.63 -4.28
CA ALA A 653 19.11 17.88 -3.26
C ALA A 653 18.94 16.37 -3.46
N ASP A 654 20.00 15.61 -3.20
CA ASP A 654 20.02 14.15 -3.35
C ASP A 654 19.05 13.43 -2.39
N GLU A 655 18.74 14.05 -1.25
CA GLU A 655 17.88 13.52 -0.21
C GLU A 655 16.40 13.44 -0.63
N TRP A 656 15.95 14.31 -1.53
CA TRP A 656 14.52 14.40 -1.90
C TRP A 656 13.93 13.08 -2.37
N VAL A 657 14.62 12.38 -3.27
CA VAL A 657 14.15 11.10 -3.81
C VAL A 657 13.98 10.06 -2.69
N HIS A 658 14.88 10.07 -1.71
CA HIS A 658 14.84 9.14 -0.58
C HIS A 658 13.73 9.50 0.42
N ILE A 659 13.56 10.79 0.73
CA ILE A 659 12.53 11.30 1.64
C ILE A 659 11.14 10.96 1.08
N PHE A 660 10.87 11.31 -0.17
CA PHE A 660 9.54 11.15 -0.76
C PHE A 660 9.20 9.71 -1.14
N ARG A 661 10.19 8.90 -1.53
CA ARG A 661 10.00 7.45 -1.63
C ARG A 661 9.59 6.85 -0.28
N GLY A 662 10.21 7.30 0.80
CA GLY A 662 9.84 6.91 2.15
C GLY A 662 8.45 7.39 2.55
N ALA A 663 8.12 8.64 2.28
CA ALA A 663 6.81 9.22 2.54
C ALA A 663 5.69 8.48 1.77
N GLY A 664 5.88 8.26 0.47
CA GLY A 664 4.93 7.50 -0.35
C GLY A 664 4.73 6.07 0.15
N TYR A 665 5.79 5.43 0.64
CA TYR A 665 5.66 4.11 1.26
C TYR A 665 4.82 4.15 2.56
N VAL A 666 5.02 5.17 3.41
CA VAL A 666 4.31 5.31 4.69
C VAL A 666 2.85 5.70 4.48
N THR A 667 2.57 6.62 3.56
CA THR A 667 1.22 7.13 3.30
C THR A 667 0.41 6.20 2.39
N GLY A 668 1.08 5.42 1.54
CA GLY A 668 0.44 4.64 0.48
C GLY A 668 0.21 5.45 -0.81
N VAL A 669 0.53 6.74 -0.83
CA VAL A 669 0.40 7.60 -2.02
C VAL A 669 1.62 7.41 -2.93
N PRO A 670 1.45 6.96 -4.17
CA PRO A 670 2.55 6.87 -5.12
C PRO A 670 3.13 8.26 -5.43
N VAL A 671 4.45 8.35 -5.57
CA VAL A 671 5.14 9.62 -5.84
C VAL A 671 5.98 9.48 -7.10
N THR A 672 5.87 10.49 -7.99
CA THR A 672 6.74 10.66 -9.15
C THR A 672 7.69 11.83 -8.89
N ALA A 673 8.99 11.55 -8.80
CA ALA A 673 10.03 12.55 -8.62
C ALA A 673 10.54 13.04 -9.99
N VAL A 674 10.51 14.35 -10.20
CA VAL A 674 11.00 15.04 -11.41
C VAL A 674 12.13 15.96 -10.98
N ALA A 675 13.33 15.76 -11.55
CA ALA A 675 14.52 16.50 -11.16
C ALA A 675 14.42 18.00 -11.50
N ASP A 676 13.82 18.32 -12.67
CA ASP A 676 13.67 19.68 -13.16
C ASP A 676 12.55 20.42 -12.42
N ASP A 677 12.71 21.74 -12.29
CA ASP A 677 11.72 22.65 -11.69
C ASP A 677 10.76 23.27 -12.73
N PHE A 678 11.19 23.43 -13.97
CA PHE A 678 10.49 24.09 -15.06
C PHE A 678 10.07 25.55 -14.82
N GLY A 679 10.46 26.17 -13.71
CA GLY A 679 10.10 27.53 -13.35
C GLY A 679 8.59 27.73 -13.09
N SER A 680 7.92 26.70 -12.56
CA SER A 680 6.46 26.58 -12.58
C SER A 680 5.76 27.04 -11.30
N GLY A 681 6.45 27.60 -10.30
CA GLY A 681 5.82 28.04 -9.06
C GLY A 681 6.79 28.70 -8.08
N ASP A 682 6.32 29.01 -6.88
CA ASP A 682 7.06 29.79 -5.86
C ASP A 682 8.37 29.14 -5.39
N GLN A 683 8.55 27.82 -5.50
CA GLN A 683 9.80 27.11 -5.22
C GLN A 683 10.96 27.62 -6.09
N THR A 684 10.68 28.11 -7.31
CA THR A 684 11.69 28.62 -8.24
C THR A 684 12.50 29.77 -7.64
N ALA A 685 11.86 30.68 -6.90
CA ALA A 685 12.54 31.78 -6.24
C ALA A 685 13.59 31.30 -5.20
N PHE A 686 13.29 30.20 -4.52
CA PHE A 686 14.21 29.58 -3.55
C PHE A 686 15.33 28.84 -4.25
N ILE A 687 15.04 28.11 -5.33
CA ILE A 687 16.05 27.41 -6.14
C ILE A 687 17.06 28.40 -6.73
N GLU A 688 16.58 29.53 -7.27
CA GLU A 688 17.43 30.60 -7.79
C GLU A 688 18.34 31.23 -6.72
N ALA A 689 17.92 31.18 -5.45
CA ALA A 689 18.72 31.61 -4.31
C ALA A 689 19.63 30.51 -3.74
N GLY A 690 19.69 29.33 -4.36
CA GLY A 690 20.51 28.19 -3.92
C GLY A 690 19.93 27.41 -2.75
N ILE A 691 18.63 27.55 -2.45
CA ILE A 691 17.93 26.84 -1.40
C ILE A 691 17.22 25.61 -2.03
N PRO A 692 17.47 24.39 -1.51
CA PRO A 692 16.76 23.20 -1.97
C PRO A 692 15.23 23.36 -1.84
N ALA A 693 14.49 23.19 -2.95
CA ALA A 693 13.04 23.36 -2.92
C ALA A 693 12.35 22.38 -3.88
N VAL A 694 11.12 22.01 -3.53
CA VAL A 694 10.26 21.13 -4.34
C VAL A 694 8.83 21.66 -4.37
N GLN A 695 8.14 21.43 -5.49
CA GLN A 695 6.70 21.67 -5.65
C GLN A 695 5.94 20.35 -5.62
N PHE A 696 4.87 20.31 -4.84
CA PHE A 696 3.85 19.26 -4.84
C PHE A 696 2.78 19.63 -5.86
N PHE A 697 2.42 18.68 -6.74
CA PHE A 697 1.47 18.89 -7.82
C PHE A 697 0.63 17.64 -8.07
N SER A 698 -0.71 17.76 -8.02
CA SER A 698 -1.62 16.64 -8.25
C SER A 698 -1.87 16.34 -9.75
N GLY A 699 -1.35 17.17 -10.64
CA GLY A 699 -1.49 17.03 -12.09
C GLY A 699 -2.44 18.05 -12.72
N SER A 700 -2.19 18.37 -13.98
CA SER A 700 -3.04 19.27 -14.75
C SER A 700 -4.44 18.69 -15.02
N HIS A 701 -5.43 19.56 -15.17
CA HIS A 701 -6.82 19.20 -15.49
C HIS A 701 -7.43 20.24 -16.46
N GLU A 702 -8.58 19.92 -17.03
CA GLU A 702 -9.23 20.76 -18.05
C GLU A 702 -9.68 22.15 -17.53
N ASP A 703 -9.92 22.27 -16.23
CA ASP A 703 -10.36 23.52 -15.60
C ASP A 703 -9.18 24.41 -15.11
N PHE A 704 -7.94 23.97 -15.26
CA PHE A 704 -6.75 24.73 -14.83
C PHE A 704 -6.73 26.14 -15.48
N HIS A 705 -6.60 27.19 -14.68
CA HIS A 705 -6.71 28.59 -15.05
C HIS A 705 -8.04 28.95 -15.74
N ARG A 706 -9.17 28.33 -15.31
CA ARG A 706 -10.50 28.56 -15.87
C ARG A 706 -11.56 28.83 -14.82
N PRO A 707 -12.72 29.43 -15.22
CA PRO A 707 -13.87 29.59 -14.32
C PRO A 707 -14.44 28.28 -13.75
N GLY A 708 -14.13 27.16 -14.37
CA GLY A 708 -14.59 25.83 -13.97
C GLY A 708 -13.79 25.21 -12.82
N ASP A 709 -12.74 25.84 -12.30
CA ASP A 709 -11.97 25.37 -11.14
C ASP A 709 -12.70 25.70 -9.84
N THR A 710 -13.65 24.83 -9.47
CA THR A 710 -14.59 25.02 -8.35
C THR A 710 -14.41 23.97 -7.25
N PRO A 711 -14.82 24.27 -6.00
CA PRO A 711 -14.65 23.37 -4.84
C PRO A 711 -15.28 21.98 -5.00
N GLU A 712 -16.40 21.88 -5.75
CA GLU A 712 -17.13 20.62 -5.93
C GLU A 712 -16.38 19.58 -6.75
N LYS A 713 -15.35 20.01 -7.47
CA LYS A 713 -14.54 19.14 -8.33
C LYS A 713 -13.27 18.61 -7.65
N LEU A 714 -13.01 19.02 -6.42
CA LEU A 714 -11.83 18.59 -5.68
C LEU A 714 -12.00 17.19 -5.10
N ASP A 715 -10.89 16.47 -5.04
CA ASP A 715 -10.76 15.18 -4.40
C ASP A 715 -10.35 15.37 -2.94
N TYR A 716 -11.30 15.33 -2.04
CA TYR A 716 -11.05 15.50 -0.61
C TYR A 716 -10.60 14.23 0.11
N ASP A 717 -10.71 13.07 -0.54
CA ASP A 717 -10.31 11.78 0.02
C ASP A 717 -8.86 11.41 -0.35
N GLY A 718 -8.37 11.93 -1.46
CA GLY A 718 -7.00 11.79 -1.96
C GLY A 718 -6.11 12.89 -1.46
#